data_245cfa8516793a950fd5c0cbb1cb60fc
#
_entry.id   245cfa8516793a950fd5c0cbb1cb60fc
#
_cell.length_a   1.000
_cell.length_b   1.000
_cell.length_c   1.000
_cell.angle_alpha   90.00
_cell.angle_beta   90.00
_cell.angle_gamma   90.00
#
_symmetry.space_group_name_H-M   'P 1'
#
loop_
_entity.id
_entity.type
_entity.pdbx_description
1 polymer ?
#
loop_
_entity_poly.entity_id
_entity_poly.type
_entity_poly.pdbx_seq_one_letter_code
_entity_poly.pdbx_strand_id
1 'polypeptide(L)'
;TIQDVLIRKARLQGFNACWVPGTDHASIATEAKVVAKLKEQGISKSDLTREAFLAHAWEWKNEYGGVILEQLKKLGCSCDWDRTAFTMDPILSDSVIKVFVDLFNKGLIYRGNRMVNWDPEALTTLSDEEVIYEEKQGLLYYISYQVAGSDQKLTIATTRPETIFGDTAICVHPEDERFTHLHGKKAIVPLCGREIPIIADPYVDMEFGTGCLKVTPAHDLNDKALGEKYDLDIIDIFNPNATLNSFGMGYEGMDRFDARKKVSKDLAAQNFLVKTEPHLNKVGTSERTKAVIEPRLSDQWFLKMETLAQPALKAVLEDEEVKLFPKKFENTYRHWMENIRDWNISRQLWWGQQIPAFYFGDGREDFVVAENIETALILAKEKSGNSSLTSQDLRQDEDALDTWFSSWLWPMSVFNGILEPDNEEINYYYPTNDLVTGPDILFFWVARMVVAGYEFRGEKPFSNVYFTGLVRDAQRRKMSKSLGNSPDALKLIEDYGADGVRVGLLLSSAAGNDLMFDEALCQQGKNFANKIWNGFRLIQSWEVADIPQPEAAKTAIEWYTALFNKTVVEIEDDFSKYRISNALMATYKLLWENYSSWLLELIKPHYQQPVDRTTKSQVIALMENNLRILHPFMPFLSEDIWQQISERSPEEALIVNHWPEVNSLNQADLLAGFEWAKQVISEVRTVRKEKQIAQKEVLDMFVMHPSNPLIYWTAGIEKLANLRPLQLTDAPIEGALSFRVDAHEYFIPIAGAIDVDAEIAKVTEELTYTKGFLTSVEKKLSNERFVSNAPEAVLALEKKKQSDAIAKIETLEQSLVYLKG
;
A
#
# COMPACT_ATOMS: atom_id res chain seq x y z
N THR A 1 8.50 -6.48 -1.94
CA THR A 1 9.66 -5.72 -2.47
C THR A 1 10.10 -4.61 -1.52
N ILE A 2 9.20 -3.72 -1.05
CA ILE A 2 9.57 -2.59 -0.17
C ILE A 2 10.19 -3.07 1.13
N GLN A 3 9.59 -4.07 1.80
CA GLN A 3 10.13 -4.67 3.01
C GLN A 3 11.56 -5.18 2.78
N ASP A 4 11.80 -5.85 1.65
CA ASP A 4 13.10 -6.40 1.32
C ASP A 4 14.15 -5.31 1.05
N VAL A 5 13.76 -4.21 0.43
CA VAL A 5 14.64 -3.04 0.25
C VAL A 5 15.10 -2.49 1.60
N LEU A 6 14.18 -2.31 2.55
CA LEU A 6 14.48 -1.78 3.89
C LEU A 6 15.37 -2.74 4.67
N ILE A 7 15.07 -4.04 4.66
CA ILE A 7 15.84 -5.03 5.42
C ILE A 7 17.26 -5.22 4.86
N ARG A 8 17.42 -5.22 3.51
CA ARG A 8 18.75 -5.28 2.88
C ARG A 8 19.59 -4.05 3.19
N LYS A 9 18.96 -2.86 3.14
CA LYS A 9 19.61 -1.60 3.53
C LYS A 9 20.08 -1.66 4.99
N ALA A 10 19.23 -2.13 5.90
CA ALA A 10 19.57 -2.25 7.33
C ALA A 10 20.77 -3.20 7.56
N ARG A 11 20.80 -4.35 6.87
CA ARG A 11 21.94 -5.28 6.96
C ARG A 11 23.24 -4.65 6.45
N LEU A 12 23.20 -3.95 5.31
CA LEU A 12 24.35 -3.19 4.80
C LEU A 12 24.81 -2.08 5.76
N GLN A 13 23.93 -1.56 6.61
CA GLN A 13 24.29 -0.63 7.68
C GLN A 13 24.84 -1.30 8.94
N GLY A 14 24.98 -2.63 8.93
CA GLY A 14 25.54 -3.40 10.05
C GLY A 14 24.51 -3.84 11.09
N PHE A 15 23.22 -3.68 10.86
CA PHE A 15 22.19 -4.20 11.76
C PHE A 15 22.05 -5.72 11.61
N ASN A 16 21.84 -6.40 12.73
CA ASN A 16 21.36 -7.78 12.74
C ASN A 16 19.85 -7.80 12.51
N ALA A 17 19.45 -7.57 11.26
CA ALA A 17 18.07 -7.36 10.88
C ALA A 17 17.35 -8.68 10.60
N CYS A 18 16.24 -8.93 11.30
CA CYS A 18 15.40 -10.10 11.16
C CYS A 18 14.09 -9.75 10.44
N TRP A 19 13.68 -10.57 9.50
CA TRP A 19 12.38 -10.50 8.84
C TRP A 19 11.74 -11.88 8.83
N VAL A 20 10.83 -12.12 9.75
CA VAL A 20 10.14 -13.40 9.90
C VAL A 20 9.03 -13.51 8.85
N PRO A 21 9.09 -14.48 7.93
CA PRO A 21 8.00 -14.74 6.99
C PRO A 21 6.91 -15.56 7.67
N GLY A 22 5.66 -15.32 7.26
CA GLY A 22 4.56 -16.12 7.76
C GLY A 22 3.28 -15.92 7.01
N THR A 23 2.31 -16.77 7.35
CA THR A 23 0.96 -16.71 6.79
C THR A 23 -0.07 -16.79 7.89
N ASP A 24 -1.18 -16.10 7.74
CA ASP A 24 -2.34 -16.27 8.59
C ASP A 24 -3.25 -17.41 8.06
N HIS A 25 -4.13 -17.90 8.91
CA HIS A 25 -5.07 -18.97 8.56
C HIS A 25 -6.31 -18.45 7.83
N ALA A 26 -6.55 -17.14 7.79
CA ALA A 26 -7.63 -16.47 7.05
C ALA A 26 -9.00 -17.18 7.21
N SER A 27 -9.47 -17.34 8.46
CA SER A 27 -10.54 -18.27 8.86
C SER A 27 -11.74 -18.30 7.91
N ILE A 28 -12.47 -17.21 7.73
CA ILE A 28 -13.66 -17.14 6.86
C ILE A 28 -13.32 -17.46 5.40
N ALA A 29 -12.22 -16.87 4.90
CA ALA A 29 -11.86 -16.99 3.49
C ALA A 29 -11.43 -18.42 3.13
N THR A 30 -10.66 -19.07 3.99
CA THR A 30 -10.20 -20.44 3.81
C THR A 30 -11.36 -21.42 3.95
N GLU A 31 -12.17 -21.29 5.00
CA GLU A 31 -13.34 -22.15 5.20
C GLU A 31 -14.31 -22.07 4.02
N ALA A 32 -14.60 -20.88 3.50
CA ALA A 32 -15.45 -20.71 2.31
C ALA A 32 -14.89 -21.45 1.07
N LYS A 33 -13.56 -21.45 0.88
CA LYS A 33 -12.91 -22.18 -0.22
C LYS A 33 -12.98 -23.69 -0.04
N VAL A 34 -12.76 -24.18 1.19
CA VAL A 34 -12.87 -25.61 1.52
C VAL A 34 -14.31 -26.09 1.32
N VAL A 35 -15.32 -25.34 1.80
CA VAL A 35 -16.74 -25.64 1.59
C VAL A 35 -17.09 -25.68 0.10
N ALA A 36 -16.60 -24.74 -0.70
CA ALA A 36 -16.82 -24.75 -2.14
C ALA A 36 -16.21 -25.99 -2.81
N LYS A 37 -14.97 -26.37 -2.47
CA LYS A 37 -14.30 -27.59 -2.96
C LYS A 37 -15.07 -28.86 -2.58
N LEU A 38 -15.55 -28.96 -1.34
CA LEU A 38 -16.36 -30.08 -0.87
C LEU A 38 -17.69 -30.17 -1.62
N LYS A 39 -18.36 -29.04 -1.85
CA LYS A 39 -19.62 -28.98 -2.61
C LYS A 39 -19.46 -29.48 -4.05
N GLU A 40 -18.34 -29.15 -4.73
CA GLU A 40 -18.01 -29.70 -6.05
C GLU A 40 -17.88 -31.23 -6.02
N GLN A 41 -17.50 -31.80 -4.88
CA GLN A 41 -17.40 -33.23 -4.64
C GLN A 41 -18.73 -33.85 -4.17
N GLY A 42 -19.79 -33.04 -4.01
CA GLY A 42 -21.11 -33.50 -3.54
C GLY A 42 -21.20 -33.71 -2.02
N ILE A 43 -20.24 -33.13 -1.26
CA ILE A 43 -20.18 -33.25 0.21
C ILE A 43 -20.66 -31.94 0.83
N SER A 44 -21.61 -32.02 1.79
CA SER A 44 -22.03 -30.86 2.58
C SER A 44 -21.19 -30.79 3.88
N LYS A 45 -20.85 -29.58 4.33
CA LYS A 45 -20.21 -29.38 5.65
C LYS A 45 -21.06 -30.00 6.78
N SER A 46 -22.39 -29.93 6.69
CA SER A 46 -23.32 -30.51 7.67
C SER A 46 -23.22 -32.02 7.80
N ASP A 47 -22.65 -32.70 6.82
CA ASP A 47 -22.51 -34.17 6.83
C ASP A 47 -21.17 -34.60 7.48
N LEU A 48 -20.33 -33.67 7.87
CA LEU A 48 -19.01 -33.92 8.44
C LEU A 48 -18.98 -33.62 9.94
N THR A 49 -18.09 -34.33 10.65
CA THR A 49 -17.65 -33.89 11.98
C THR A 49 -16.63 -32.75 11.86
N ARG A 50 -16.40 -31.99 12.96
CA ARG A 50 -15.38 -30.95 13.00
C ARG A 50 -14.00 -31.49 12.57
N GLU A 51 -13.59 -32.63 13.11
CA GLU A 51 -12.31 -33.29 12.81
C GLU A 51 -12.17 -33.62 11.32
N ALA A 52 -13.21 -34.18 10.73
CA ALA A 52 -13.23 -34.54 9.31
C ALA A 52 -13.13 -33.28 8.43
N PHE A 53 -13.84 -32.22 8.78
CA PHE A 53 -13.75 -30.93 8.09
C PHE A 53 -12.34 -30.30 8.22
N LEU A 54 -11.79 -30.32 9.44
CA LEU A 54 -10.45 -29.78 9.68
C LEU A 54 -9.36 -30.52 8.89
N ALA A 55 -9.50 -31.85 8.70
CA ALA A 55 -8.60 -32.60 7.84
C ALA A 55 -8.58 -32.04 6.41
N HIS A 56 -9.76 -31.75 5.81
CA HIS A 56 -9.84 -31.09 4.49
C HIS A 56 -9.27 -29.66 4.47
N ALA A 57 -9.45 -28.91 5.56
CA ALA A 57 -8.89 -27.57 5.66
C ALA A 57 -7.35 -27.60 5.74
N TRP A 58 -6.77 -28.55 6.46
CA TRP A 58 -5.32 -28.76 6.50
C TRP A 58 -4.76 -29.23 5.15
N GLU A 59 -5.47 -30.10 4.41
CA GLU A 59 -5.10 -30.45 3.05
C GLU A 59 -5.06 -29.22 2.14
N TRP A 60 -6.10 -28.38 2.20
CA TRP A 60 -6.16 -27.12 1.46
C TRP A 60 -4.98 -26.20 1.80
N LYS A 61 -4.69 -26.00 3.08
CA LYS A 61 -3.57 -25.20 3.56
C LYS A 61 -2.23 -25.74 3.03
N ASN A 62 -2.02 -27.05 3.04
CA ASN A 62 -0.79 -27.67 2.57
C ASN A 62 -0.62 -27.55 1.05
N GLU A 63 -1.71 -27.60 0.29
CA GLU A 63 -1.71 -27.44 -1.17
C GLU A 63 -1.46 -25.99 -1.60
N TYR A 64 -2.10 -25.01 -0.95
CA TYR A 64 -2.11 -23.61 -1.43
C TYR A 64 -1.35 -22.62 -0.53
N GLY A 65 -1.17 -22.93 0.74
CA GLY A 65 -0.59 -22.00 1.73
C GLY A 65 0.88 -21.63 1.48
N GLY A 66 1.63 -22.51 0.80
CA GLY A 66 3.05 -22.28 0.46
C GLY A 66 3.29 -21.43 -0.80
N VAL A 67 2.28 -21.24 -1.65
CA VAL A 67 2.46 -20.56 -2.96
C VAL A 67 3.02 -19.16 -2.82
N ILE A 68 2.51 -18.37 -1.88
CA ILE A 68 2.99 -17.00 -1.65
C ILE A 68 4.45 -16.97 -1.19
N LEU A 69 4.86 -17.92 -0.37
CA LEU A 69 6.25 -18.01 0.13
C LEU A 69 7.21 -18.31 -1.02
N GLU A 70 6.84 -19.21 -1.92
CA GLU A 70 7.63 -19.51 -3.12
C GLU A 70 7.70 -18.31 -4.09
N GLN A 71 6.61 -17.55 -4.24
CA GLN A 71 6.62 -16.30 -5.01
C GLN A 71 7.57 -15.27 -4.39
N LEU A 72 7.57 -15.13 -3.06
CA LEU A 72 8.49 -14.22 -2.35
C LEU A 72 9.96 -14.67 -2.50
N LYS A 73 10.25 -15.96 -2.40
CA LYS A 73 11.62 -16.50 -2.65
C LYS A 73 12.09 -16.18 -4.07
N LYS A 74 11.27 -16.44 -5.08
CA LYS A 74 11.59 -16.14 -6.48
C LYS A 74 11.77 -14.64 -6.75
N LEU A 75 11.05 -13.79 -6.01
CA LEU A 75 11.23 -12.34 -6.09
C LEU A 75 12.51 -11.86 -5.36
N GLY A 76 13.21 -12.74 -4.66
CA GLY A 76 14.45 -12.44 -3.95
C GLY A 76 14.25 -11.81 -2.58
N CYS A 77 13.11 -12.07 -1.92
CA CYS A 77 12.89 -11.59 -0.55
C CYS A 77 13.82 -12.30 0.42
N SER A 78 14.56 -11.53 1.21
CA SER A 78 15.58 -12.01 2.15
C SER A 78 15.03 -12.24 3.56
N CYS A 79 13.93 -12.98 3.64
CA CYS A 79 13.33 -13.40 4.91
C CYS A 79 14.24 -14.42 5.63
N ASP A 80 14.07 -14.53 6.94
CA ASP A 80 14.56 -15.65 7.73
C ASP A 80 13.64 -16.86 7.51
N TRP A 81 13.93 -17.63 6.48
CA TRP A 81 13.06 -18.73 6.03
C TRP A 81 12.98 -19.89 7.03
N ASP A 82 13.96 -20.05 7.90
CA ASP A 82 13.99 -21.07 8.95
C ASP A 82 12.99 -20.75 10.05
N ARG A 83 12.62 -19.46 10.20
CA ARG A 83 11.59 -18.99 11.14
C ARG A 83 10.21 -18.87 10.52
N THR A 84 9.98 -19.47 9.33
CA THR A 84 8.66 -19.43 8.70
C THR A 84 7.58 -19.92 9.67
N ALA A 85 6.58 -19.07 9.94
CA ALA A 85 5.53 -19.35 10.92
C ALA A 85 4.13 -19.27 10.29
N PHE A 86 3.21 -20.04 10.86
CA PHE A 86 1.80 -20.04 10.52
C PHE A 86 0.96 -19.76 11.77
N THR A 87 -0.02 -18.89 11.69
CA THR A 87 -0.78 -18.46 12.89
C THR A 87 -1.46 -19.59 13.68
N MET A 88 -1.63 -20.79 13.09
CA MET A 88 -2.13 -21.97 13.78
C MET A 88 -1.03 -22.99 14.14
N ASP A 89 0.26 -22.61 14.08
CA ASP A 89 1.31 -23.42 14.65
C ASP A 89 1.11 -23.56 16.17
N PRO A 90 1.52 -24.68 16.80
CA PRO A 90 1.22 -24.97 18.20
C PRO A 90 1.57 -23.83 19.16
N ILE A 91 2.82 -23.33 19.14
CA ILE A 91 3.28 -22.25 20.03
C ILE A 91 2.47 -20.95 19.84
N LEU A 92 2.11 -20.62 18.58
CA LEU A 92 1.30 -19.45 18.29
C LEU A 92 -0.14 -19.63 18.77
N SER A 93 -0.70 -20.83 18.57
CA SER A 93 -2.04 -21.16 19.07
C SER A 93 -2.11 -21.15 20.60
N ASP A 94 -1.12 -21.72 21.28
CA ASP A 94 -1.03 -21.70 22.75
C ASP A 94 -0.93 -20.24 23.26
N SER A 95 -0.18 -19.39 22.56
CA SER A 95 -0.11 -17.94 22.87
C SER A 95 -1.48 -17.27 22.77
N VAL A 96 -2.27 -17.59 21.72
CA VAL A 96 -3.62 -17.06 21.52
C VAL A 96 -4.56 -17.52 22.65
N ILE A 97 -4.53 -18.81 22.98
CA ILE A 97 -5.35 -19.38 24.06
C ILE A 97 -5.00 -18.75 25.42
N LYS A 98 -3.72 -18.65 25.73
CA LYS A 98 -3.27 -17.98 26.95
C LYS A 98 -3.77 -16.55 27.04
N VAL A 99 -3.63 -15.77 25.97
CA VAL A 99 -4.10 -14.37 25.89
C VAL A 99 -5.59 -14.28 26.12
N PHE A 100 -6.39 -15.18 25.53
CA PHE A 100 -7.84 -15.23 25.76
C PHE A 100 -8.16 -15.46 27.24
N VAL A 101 -7.53 -16.45 27.86
CA VAL A 101 -7.71 -16.78 29.29
C VAL A 101 -7.29 -15.62 30.20
N ASP A 102 -6.16 -14.99 29.94
CA ASP A 102 -5.66 -13.85 30.71
C ASP A 102 -6.62 -12.65 30.62
N LEU A 103 -7.09 -12.29 29.41
CA LEU A 103 -8.03 -11.18 29.20
C LEU A 103 -9.41 -11.48 29.81
N PHE A 104 -9.85 -12.74 29.76
CA PHE A 104 -11.08 -13.15 30.42
C PHE A 104 -10.97 -13.01 31.95
N ASN A 105 -9.88 -13.47 32.55
CA ASN A 105 -9.64 -13.36 33.98
C ASN A 105 -9.52 -11.88 34.45
N LYS A 106 -9.04 -10.98 33.57
CA LYS A 106 -9.06 -9.53 33.79
C LYS A 106 -10.46 -8.91 33.64
N GLY A 107 -11.46 -9.67 33.20
CA GLY A 107 -12.83 -9.18 32.93
C GLY A 107 -12.94 -8.31 31.67
N LEU A 108 -11.96 -8.39 30.80
CA LEU A 108 -11.92 -7.69 29.50
C LEU A 108 -12.61 -8.48 28.40
N ILE A 109 -12.55 -9.82 28.42
CA ILE A 109 -13.35 -10.69 27.57
C ILE A 109 -14.63 -11.07 28.29
N TYR A 110 -15.76 -11.01 27.62
CA TYR A 110 -17.06 -11.42 28.13
C TYR A 110 -17.93 -12.03 27.04
N ARG A 111 -18.93 -12.84 27.44
CA ARG A 111 -19.97 -13.36 26.56
C ARG A 111 -21.23 -12.48 26.69
N GLY A 112 -21.73 -12.00 25.58
CA GLY A 112 -22.87 -11.09 25.57
C GLY A 112 -23.81 -11.29 24.40
N ASN A 113 -25.14 -11.04 24.63
CA ASN A 113 -26.13 -10.99 23.55
C ASN A 113 -26.15 -9.58 22.99
N ARG A 114 -25.63 -9.43 21.76
CA ARG A 114 -25.58 -8.12 21.09
C ARG A 114 -26.02 -8.20 19.64
N MET A 115 -26.41 -7.07 19.06
CA MET A 115 -26.63 -6.94 17.64
C MET A 115 -25.29 -7.04 16.92
N VAL A 116 -25.19 -7.95 15.95
CA VAL A 116 -24.01 -8.21 15.14
C VAL A 116 -24.35 -8.19 13.65
N ASN A 117 -23.35 -7.95 12.81
CA ASN A 117 -23.48 -8.14 11.39
C ASN A 117 -23.37 -9.64 11.08
N TRP A 118 -24.45 -10.23 10.60
CA TRP A 118 -24.51 -11.66 10.28
C TRP A 118 -24.45 -11.91 8.78
N ASP A 119 -23.55 -12.77 8.36
CA ASP A 119 -23.51 -13.28 6.98
C ASP A 119 -24.38 -14.53 6.87
N PRO A 120 -25.55 -14.45 6.19
CA PRO A 120 -26.48 -15.60 6.12
C PRO A 120 -26.03 -16.70 5.17
N GLU A 121 -25.02 -16.46 4.32
CA GLU A 121 -24.46 -17.47 3.42
C GLU A 121 -23.28 -18.20 4.11
N ALA A 122 -22.39 -17.47 4.77
CA ALA A 122 -21.32 -18.06 5.57
C ALA A 122 -21.78 -18.59 6.93
N LEU A 123 -22.97 -18.21 7.40
CA LEU A 123 -23.55 -18.55 8.70
C LEU A 123 -22.66 -18.14 9.88
N THR A 124 -22.06 -16.95 9.80
CA THR A 124 -21.14 -16.42 10.81
C THR A 124 -21.26 -14.92 10.96
N THR A 125 -20.75 -14.40 12.08
CA THR A 125 -20.63 -12.95 12.30
C THR A 125 -19.48 -12.34 11.50
N LEU A 126 -19.62 -11.06 11.16
CA LEU A 126 -18.63 -10.22 10.54
C LEU A 126 -18.28 -9.04 11.47
N SER A 127 -17.04 -8.58 11.40
CA SER A 127 -16.68 -7.28 11.97
C SER A 127 -17.31 -6.14 11.16
N ASP A 128 -17.48 -4.96 11.76
CA ASP A 128 -18.06 -3.79 11.08
C ASP A 128 -17.26 -3.41 9.82
N GLU A 129 -15.95 -3.61 9.87
CA GLU A 129 -14.99 -3.31 8.81
C GLU A 129 -15.04 -4.30 7.62
N GLU A 130 -15.59 -5.52 7.84
CA GLU A 130 -15.77 -6.54 6.80
C GLU A 130 -17.06 -6.33 6.00
N VAL A 131 -17.86 -5.30 6.36
CA VAL A 131 -19.10 -4.94 5.69
C VAL A 131 -18.84 -3.83 4.66
N ILE A 132 -19.06 -4.15 3.39
CA ILE A 132 -18.96 -3.19 2.29
C ILE A 132 -20.33 -2.61 2.02
N TYR A 133 -20.46 -1.27 2.13
CA TYR A 133 -21.69 -0.56 1.85
C TYR A 133 -21.75 -0.10 0.39
N GLU A 134 -22.79 -0.54 -0.32
CA GLU A 134 -23.07 -0.16 -1.69
C GLU A 134 -24.42 0.57 -1.80
N GLU A 135 -24.46 1.62 -2.62
CA GLU A 135 -25.74 2.26 -2.96
C GLU A 135 -26.48 1.42 -3.99
N LYS A 136 -27.67 0.94 -3.62
CA LYS A 136 -28.54 0.15 -4.50
C LYS A 136 -29.90 0.79 -4.64
N GLN A 137 -30.39 0.82 -5.86
CA GLN A 137 -31.76 1.27 -6.14
C GLN A 137 -32.75 0.23 -5.61
N GLY A 138 -33.56 0.65 -4.66
CA GLY A 138 -34.61 -0.13 -4.03
C GLY A 138 -35.95 0.57 -4.07
N LEU A 139 -36.87 0.10 -3.23
CA LEU A 139 -38.18 0.71 -3.03
C LEU A 139 -38.38 1.05 -1.55
N LEU A 140 -39.03 2.18 -1.30
CA LEU A 140 -39.56 2.57 -0.02
C LEU A 140 -41.07 2.26 -0.04
N TYR A 141 -41.52 1.44 0.91
CA TYR A 141 -42.89 0.97 1.04
C TYR A 141 -43.62 1.76 2.12
N TYR A 142 -44.74 2.37 1.78
CA TYR A 142 -45.61 3.08 2.70
C TYR A 142 -46.73 2.16 3.14
N ILE A 143 -46.73 1.75 4.43
CA ILE A 143 -47.63 0.73 4.95
C ILE A 143 -48.52 1.35 6.03
N SER A 144 -49.80 1.08 5.96
CA SER A 144 -50.84 1.60 6.87
C SER A 144 -51.10 0.63 8.02
N TYR A 145 -50.96 1.12 9.26
CA TYR A 145 -51.27 0.40 10.51
C TYR A 145 -52.53 0.98 11.08
N GLN A 146 -53.49 0.14 11.43
CA GLN A 146 -54.69 0.59 12.08
C GLN A 146 -54.46 0.85 13.59
N VAL A 147 -54.98 1.92 14.12
CA VAL A 147 -54.98 2.19 15.57
C VAL A 147 -56.02 1.30 16.24
N ALA A 148 -55.61 0.51 17.26
CA ALA A 148 -56.49 -0.41 17.96
C ALA A 148 -57.72 0.30 18.53
N GLY A 149 -58.92 -0.29 18.30
CA GLY A 149 -60.18 0.27 18.75
C GLY A 149 -60.65 1.57 18.03
N SER A 150 -60.05 1.89 16.86
CA SER A 150 -60.36 3.11 16.10
C SER A 150 -60.25 2.83 14.59
N ASP A 151 -60.94 3.62 13.77
CA ASP A 151 -60.79 3.61 12.31
C ASP A 151 -59.56 4.42 11.83
N GLN A 152 -58.85 5.03 12.77
CA GLN A 152 -57.66 5.84 12.47
C GLN A 152 -56.50 4.96 12.05
N LYS A 153 -55.70 5.47 11.10
CA LYS A 153 -54.53 4.75 10.58
C LYS A 153 -53.27 5.61 10.69
N LEU A 154 -52.16 4.93 11.00
CA LEU A 154 -50.80 5.46 10.92
C LEU A 154 -50.13 4.91 9.68
N THR A 155 -49.34 5.69 8.98
CA THR A 155 -48.55 5.19 7.82
C THR A 155 -47.07 5.26 8.17
N ILE A 156 -46.39 4.10 8.07
CA ILE A 156 -44.94 4.01 8.20
C ILE A 156 -44.30 3.93 6.83
N ALA A 157 -42.99 4.24 6.72
CA ALA A 157 -42.19 4.02 5.52
C ALA A 157 -41.04 3.09 5.83
N THR A 158 -40.85 2.03 5.05
CA THR A 158 -39.78 1.05 5.26
C THR A 158 -39.23 0.53 3.96
N THR A 159 -37.93 0.22 3.92
CA THR A 159 -37.30 -0.52 2.80
C THR A 159 -37.42 -2.03 2.96
N ARG A 160 -37.86 -2.51 4.13
CA ARG A 160 -37.88 -3.92 4.53
C ARG A 160 -39.28 -4.38 4.99
N PRO A 161 -40.28 -4.45 4.11
CA PRO A 161 -41.64 -4.85 4.48
C PRO A 161 -41.75 -6.26 5.05
N GLU A 162 -40.78 -7.14 4.74
CA GLU A 162 -40.74 -8.51 5.30
C GLU A 162 -40.53 -8.53 6.82
N THR A 163 -39.94 -7.45 7.41
CA THR A 163 -39.66 -7.42 8.86
C THR A 163 -40.83 -6.98 9.73
N ILE A 164 -41.98 -6.63 9.16
CA ILE A 164 -43.15 -6.19 9.94
C ILE A 164 -43.63 -7.24 10.99
N PHE A 165 -43.40 -8.51 10.73
CA PHE A 165 -43.73 -9.58 11.66
C PHE A 165 -42.92 -9.56 12.96
N GLY A 166 -41.80 -8.81 12.99
CA GLY A 166 -40.94 -8.57 14.13
C GLY A 166 -41.20 -7.23 14.81
N ASP A 167 -42.15 -6.40 14.32
CA ASP A 167 -42.44 -5.09 14.90
C ASP A 167 -43.02 -5.19 16.30
N THR A 168 -42.46 -4.43 17.24
CA THR A 168 -42.89 -4.42 18.65
C THR A 168 -43.31 -3.04 19.12
N ALA A 169 -43.12 -1.98 18.34
CA ALA A 169 -43.69 -0.66 18.55
C ALA A 169 -43.81 0.16 17.26
N ILE A 170 -44.60 1.19 17.25
CA ILE A 170 -44.51 2.34 16.36
C ILE A 170 -43.97 3.52 17.18
N CYS A 171 -42.95 4.19 16.69
CA CYS A 171 -42.33 5.35 17.32
C CYS A 171 -42.65 6.61 16.53
N VAL A 172 -43.01 7.69 17.25
CA VAL A 172 -43.32 9.04 16.73
C VAL A 172 -42.54 10.08 17.51
N HIS A 173 -42.31 11.26 16.92
CA HIS A 173 -41.65 12.33 17.66
C HIS A 173 -42.61 12.91 18.73
N PRO A 174 -42.18 13.19 19.99
CA PRO A 174 -43.04 13.67 21.05
C PRO A 174 -43.71 15.02 20.78
N GLU A 175 -43.07 15.87 19.97
CA GLU A 175 -43.59 17.21 19.62
C GLU A 175 -44.34 17.21 18.29
N ASP A 176 -44.51 16.07 17.60
CA ASP A 176 -45.24 16.02 16.35
C ASP A 176 -46.74 16.06 16.59
N GLU A 177 -47.33 17.23 16.36
CA GLU A 177 -48.77 17.51 16.60
C GLU A 177 -49.70 16.53 15.84
N ARG A 178 -49.20 15.93 14.72
CA ARG A 178 -49.99 14.94 13.94
C ARG A 178 -50.30 13.69 14.77
N PHE A 179 -49.45 13.36 15.76
CA PHE A 179 -49.46 12.07 16.45
C PHE A 179 -49.59 12.18 18.00
N THR A 180 -49.51 13.37 18.59
CA THR A 180 -49.58 13.56 20.07
C THR A 180 -50.80 12.88 20.71
N HIS A 181 -51.95 12.87 20.02
CA HIS A 181 -53.18 12.25 20.50
C HIS A 181 -53.17 10.72 20.46
N LEU A 182 -52.10 10.11 19.91
CA LEU A 182 -51.92 8.67 19.79
C LEU A 182 -50.89 8.12 20.78
N HIS A 183 -50.19 8.97 21.53
CA HIS A 183 -49.22 8.52 22.52
C HIS A 183 -49.90 7.56 23.52
N GLY A 184 -49.23 6.39 23.75
CA GLY A 184 -49.74 5.35 24.67
C GLY A 184 -50.90 4.52 24.15
N LYS A 185 -51.41 4.79 22.94
CA LYS A 185 -52.35 3.88 22.25
C LYS A 185 -51.57 2.72 21.60
N LYS A 186 -52.31 1.81 20.99
CA LYS A 186 -51.75 0.67 20.29
C LYS A 186 -52.08 0.75 18.80
N ALA A 187 -51.17 0.19 17.99
CA ALA A 187 -51.34 -0.05 16.56
C ALA A 187 -51.42 -1.54 16.28
N ILE A 188 -52.14 -1.92 15.23
CA ILE A 188 -52.27 -3.33 14.79
C ILE A 188 -51.34 -3.55 13.62
N VAL A 189 -50.42 -4.51 13.79
CA VAL A 189 -49.47 -4.92 12.72
C VAL A 189 -50.26 -5.58 11.59
N PRO A 190 -50.13 -5.10 10.33
CA PRO A 190 -50.82 -5.71 9.19
C PRO A 190 -50.42 -7.19 9.00
N LEU A 191 -51.31 -7.98 8.40
CA LEU A 191 -51.15 -9.38 8.09
C LEU A 191 -51.03 -10.34 9.30
N CYS A 192 -50.54 -9.88 10.46
CA CYS A 192 -50.44 -10.72 11.65
C CYS A 192 -51.44 -10.36 12.77
N GLY A 193 -52.01 -9.16 12.79
CA GLY A 193 -53.02 -8.73 13.75
C GLY A 193 -52.52 -8.46 15.18
N ARG A 194 -51.18 -8.49 15.41
CA ARG A 194 -50.61 -8.23 16.75
C ARG A 194 -50.75 -6.76 17.12
N GLU A 195 -51.18 -6.48 18.34
CA GLU A 195 -51.23 -5.14 18.91
C GLU A 195 -49.87 -4.75 19.49
N ILE A 196 -49.34 -3.59 19.09
CA ILE A 196 -48.07 -3.02 19.53
C ILE A 196 -48.26 -1.58 20.04
N PRO A 197 -47.50 -1.13 21.05
CA PRO A 197 -47.62 0.23 21.58
C PRO A 197 -47.16 1.29 20.56
N ILE A 198 -47.75 2.50 20.69
CA ILE A 198 -47.26 3.72 20.04
C ILE A 198 -46.47 4.49 21.08
N ILE A 199 -45.14 4.51 20.91
CA ILE A 199 -44.19 5.21 21.80
C ILE A 199 -43.77 6.56 21.21
N ALA A 200 -43.24 7.45 22.05
CA ALA A 200 -42.78 8.76 21.63
C ALA A 200 -41.31 8.97 22.00
N ASP A 201 -40.47 9.23 20.98
CA ASP A 201 -39.05 9.44 21.17
C ASP A 201 -38.50 10.52 20.22
N PRO A 202 -37.62 11.44 20.69
CA PRO A 202 -37.01 12.47 19.85
C PRO A 202 -36.04 11.91 18.78
N TYR A 203 -35.77 10.62 18.81
CA TYR A 203 -35.02 9.94 17.76
C TYR A 203 -35.69 10.01 16.38
N VAL A 204 -37.02 10.09 16.34
CA VAL A 204 -37.78 10.13 15.08
C VAL A 204 -37.69 11.51 14.44
N ASP A 205 -37.20 11.54 13.18
CA ASP A 205 -37.23 12.74 12.36
C ASP A 205 -38.65 12.99 11.83
N MET A 206 -39.26 14.13 12.18
CA MET A 206 -40.63 14.50 11.78
C MET A 206 -40.79 14.75 10.28
N GLU A 207 -39.70 15.09 9.59
CA GLU A 207 -39.70 15.41 8.16
C GLU A 207 -39.33 14.22 7.28
N PHE A 208 -38.72 13.20 7.86
CA PHE A 208 -38.33 12.02 7.11
C PHE A 208 -39.48 11.03 6.94
N GLY A 209 -39.74 10.63 5.70
CA GLY A 209 -40.78 9.65 5.37
C GLY A 209 -42.18 10.09 5.76
N THR A 210 -42.72 9.52 6.83
CA THR A 210 -44.08 9.86 7.35
C THR A 210 -44.03 10.51 8.73
N GLY A 211 -42.86 10.58 9.36
CA GLY A 211 -42.69 10.93 10.77
C GLY A 211 -43.14 9.81 11.74
N CYS A 212 -43.43 8.61 11.21
CA CYS A 212 -43.70 7.40 11.97
C CYS A 212 -42.69 6.34 11.65
N LEU A 213 -42.01 5.83 12.66
CA LEU A 213 -41.00 4.76 12.55
C LEU A 213 -41.60 3.45 13.12
N LYS A 214 -41.51 2.35 12.34
CA LYS A 214 -41.73 1.02 12.89
C LYS A 214 -40.48 0.60 13.68
N VAL A 215 -40.65 -0.04 14.81
CA VAL A 215 -39.52 -0.48 15.67
C VAL A 215 -39.47 -1.98 15.69
N THR A 216 -38.33 -2.51 15.20
CA THR A 216 -38.05 -3.96 15.09
C THR A 216 -36.75 -4.28 15.81
N PRO A 217 -36.69 -4.42 17.12
CA PRO A 217 -35.44 -4.51 17.90
C PRO A 217 -34.54 -5.67 17.56
N ALA A 218 -35.07 -6.72 16.95
CA ALA A 218 -34.30 -7.89 16.56
C ALA A 218 -33.48 -7.68 15.23
N HIS A 219 -33.83 -6.69 14.40
CA HIS A 219 -33.34 -6.58 13.02
C HIS A 219 -32.80 -5.21 12.63
N ASP A 220 -32.66 -4.30 13.56
CA ASP A 220 -32.05 -2.98 13.38
C ASP A 220 -31.36 -2.51 14.66
N LEU A 221 -30.14 -1.93 14.53
CA LEU A 221 -29.33 -1.49 15.68
C LEU A 221 -29.98 -0.34 16.44
N ASN A 222 -30.59 0.63 15.72
CA ASN A 222 -31.24 1.78 16.34
C ASN A 222 -32.57 1.38 16.98
N ASP A 223 -33.31 0.48 16.33
CA ASP A 223 -34.56 -0.08 16.88
C ASP A 223 -34.26 -0.90 18.14
N LYS A 224 -33.10 -1.57 18.23
CA LYS A 224 -32.66 -2.25 19.45
C LYS A 224 -32.48 -1.27 20.62
N ALA A 225 -31.85 -0.13 20.39
CA ALA A 225 -31.65 0.90 21.41
C ALA A 225 -33.01 1.45 21.91
N LEU A 226 -33.98 1.66 21.01
CA LEU A 226 -35.35 2.01 21.39
C LEU A 226 -36.02 0.87 22.14
N GLY A 227 -35.82 -0.38 21.73
CA GLY A 227 -36.31 -1.57 22.42
C GLY A 227 -35.86 -1.66 23.87
N GLU A 228 -34.58 -1.43 24.14
CA GLU A 228 -33.99 -1.41 25.48
C GLU A 228 -34.54 -0.22 26.33
N LYS A 229 -34.64 0.96 25.70
CA LYS A 229 -35.14 2.15 26.38
C LYS A 229 -36.60 2.04 26.83
N TYR A 230 -37.45 1.35 26.07
CA TYR A 230 -38.86 1.23 26.27
C TYR A 230 -39.33 -0.18 26.71
N ASP A 231 -38.37 -1.07 27.03
CA ASP A 231 -38.61 -2.46 27.46
C ASP A 231 -39.56 -3.19 26.50
N LEU A 232 -39.23 -3.13 25.20
CA LEU A 232 -40.01 -3.76 24.13
C LEU A 232 -39.62 -5.22 23.95
N ASP A 233 -40.59 -6.06 23.52
CA ASP A 233 -40.32 -7.42 23.13
C ASP A 233 -39.31 -7.50 21.96
N ILE A 234 -38.49 -8.56 21.95
CA ILE A 234 -37.56 -8.86 20.88
C ILE A 234 -38.07 -10.08 20.14
N ILE A 235 -38.47 -9.91 18.89
CA ILE A 235 -39.03 -10.97 18.04
C ILE A 235 -38.11 -11.16 16.84
N ASP A 236 -37.21 -12.16 16.92
CA ASP A 236 -36.37 -12.57 15.77
C ASP A 236 -37.20 -13.43 14.80
N ILE A 237 -37.37 -12.94 13.56
CA ILE A 237 -38.17 -13.58 12.52
C ILE A 237 -37.36 -14.39 11.52
N PHE A 238 -36.03 -14.38 11.64
CA PHE A 238 -35.16 -15.06 10.69
C PHE A 238 -34.43 -16.27 11.27
N ASN A 239 -34.31 -17.31 10.45
CA ASN A 239 -33.37 -18.38 10.66
C ASN A 239 -31.93 -17.87 10.35
N PRO A 240 -30.87 -18.60 10.76
CA PRO A 240 -29.47 -18.20 10.47
C PRO A 240 -29.17 -17.98 8.97
N ASN A 241 -29.85 -18.71 8.07
CA ASN A 241 -29.72 -18.54 6.62
C ASN A 241 -30.63 -17.43 6.03
N ALA A 242 -31.16 -16.55 6.89
CA ALA A 242 -32.07 -15.46 6.53
C ALA A 242 -33.36 -15.89 5.80
N THR A 243 -33.79 -17.11 5.96
CA THR A 243 -35.20 -17.51 5.68
C THR A 243 -36.10 -17.13 6.86
N LEU A 244 -37.39 -16.88 6.61
CA LEU A 244 -38.30 -16.57 7.70
C LEU A 244 -38.56 -17.82 8.56
N ASN A 245 -38.61 -17.65 9.87
CA ASN A 245 -38.95 -18.69 10.83
C ASN A 245 -40.46 -18.73 11.12
N SER A 246 -40.91 -19.44 12.15
CA SER A 246 -42.32 -19.56 12.53
C SER A 246 -43.03 -18.25 12.86
N PHE A 247 -42.29 -17.19 13.28
CA PHE A 247 -42.85 -15.87 13.47
C PHE A 247 -43.23 -15.17 12.17
N GLY A 248 -42.74 -15.64 11.02
CA GLY A 248 -43.09 -15.13 9.68
C GLY A 248 -44.51 -15.46 9.21
N MET A 249 -45.33 -16.12 10.01
CA MET A 249 -46.79 -16.31 9.87
C MET A 249 -47.27 -16.59 8.41
N GLY A 250 -46.96 -17.73 7.85
CA GLY A 250 -47.36 -18.13 6.48
C GLY A 250 -46.33 -17.80 5.38
N TYR A 251 -45.20 -17.21 5.76
CA TYR A 251 -44.04 -17.02 4.91
C TYR A 251 -42.83 -17.82 5.41
N GLU A 252 -43.06 -18.76 6.31
CA GLU A 252 -42.04 -19.58 6.93
C GLU A 252 -41.23 -20.37 5.87
N GLY A 253 -39.92 -20.43 6.04
CA GLY A 253 -38.97 -21.07 5.11
C GLY A 253 -38.68 -20.30 3.83
N MET A 254 -39.36 -19.17 3.59
CA MET A 254 -39.06 -18.32 2.42
C MET A 254 -37.79 -17.49 2.64
N ASP A 255 -36.97 -17.35 1.59
CA ASP A 255 -35.91 -16.37 1.56
C ASP A 255 -36.45 -14.94 1.80
N ARG A 256 -35.72 -14.13 2.56
CA ARG A 256 -36.14 -12.77 2.96
C ARG A 256 -36.50 -11.88 1.77
N PHE A 257 -35.81 -11.98 0.62
CA PHE A 257 -36.11 -11.15 -0.55
C PHE A 257 -37.34 -11.62 -1.32
N ASP A 258 -37.58 -12.92 -1.34
CA ASP A 258 -38.80 -13.47 -1.91
C ASP A 258 -40.01 -13.24 -1.00
N ALA A 259 -39.80 -13.32 0.32
CA ALA A 259 -40.78 -12.91 1.32
C ALA A 259 -41.13 -11.42 1.16
N ARG A 260 -40.14 -10.52 0.97
CA ARG A 260 -40.36 -9.09 0.71
C ARG A 260 -41.31 -8.86 -0.46
N LYS A 261 -41.09 -9.56 -1.58
CA LYS A 261 -41.94 -9.44 -2.77
C LYS A 261 -43.37 -9.94 -2.52
N LYS A 262 -43.52 -11.06 -1.80
CA LYS A 262 -44.80 -11.64 -1.49
C LYS A 262 -45.56 -10.84 -0.45
N VAL A 263 -44.92 -10.44 0.66
CA VAL A 263 -45.53 -9.60 1.70
C VAL A 263 -46.04 -8.28 1.11
N SER A 264 -45.24 -7.63 0.21
CA SER A 264 -45.70 -6.38 -0.41
C SER A 264 -46.93 -6.58 -1.30
N LYS A 265 -47.06 -7.71 -2.00
CA LYS A 265 -48.27 -8.04 -2.77
C LYS A 265 -49.46 -8.29 -1.88
N ASP A 266 -49.31 -9.04 -0.80
CA ASP A 266 -50.37 -9.38 0.15
C ASP A 266 -50.83 -8.13 0.91
N LEU A 267 -49.93 -7.20 1.27
CA LEU A 267 -50.24 -5.89 1.81
C LEU A 267 -51.08 -5.03 0.84
N ALA A 268 -50.72 -5.06 -0.45
CA ALA A 268 -51.47 -4.35 -1.47
C ALA A 268 -52.86 -4.97 -1.67
N ALA A 269 -52.97 -6.31 -1.71
CA ALA A 269 -54.26 -6.98 -1.86
C ALA A 269 -55.23 -6.75 -0.71
N GLN A 270 -54.71 -6.50 0.50
CA GLN A 270 -55.50 -6.19 1.69
C GLN A 270 -55.64 -4.66 1.99
N ASN A 271 -55.21 -3.79 1.06
CA ASN A 271 -55.26 -2.31 1.16
C ASN A 271 -54.45 -1.73 2.36
N PHE A 272 -53.38 -2.43 2.77
CA PHE A 272 -52.40 -1.92 3.73
C PHE A 272 -51.24 -1.20 3.06
N LEU A 273 -50.90 -1.52 1.82
CA LEU A 273 -49.87 -0.82 1.06
C LEU A 273 -50.46 0.47 0.43
N VAL A 274 -50.00 1.61 0.90
CA VAL A 274 -50.49 2.93 0.45
C VAL A 274 -49.85 3.33 -0.88
N LYS A 275 -48.53 3.24 -0.95
CA LYS A 275 -47.73 3.51 -2.17
C LYS A 275 -46.34 2.90 -2.05
N THR A 276 -45.61 2.90 -3.16
CA THR A 276 -44.18 2.59 -3.21
C THR A 276 -43.45 3.71 -3.97
N GLU A 277 -42.22 4.02 -3.58
CA GLU A 277 -41.37 5.00 -4.26
C GLU A 277 -39.98 4.43 -4.50
N PRO A 278 -39.31 4.76 -5.61
CA PRO A 278 -37.91 4.48 -5.78
C PRO A 278 -37.09 5.15 -4.66
N HIS A 279 -36.20 4.39 -4.06
CA HIS A 279 -35.34 4.87 -2.98
C HIS A 279 -33.93 4.34 -3.14
N LEU A 280 -32.92 5.25 -3.09
CA LEU A 280 -31.53 4.85 -3.07
C LEU A 280 -31.16 4.40 -1.67
N ASN A 281 -30.85 3.14 -1.49
CA ASN A 281 -30.58 2.53 -0.21
C ASN A 281 -29.11 2.12 -0.10
N LYS A 282 -28.48 2.43 1.03
CA LYS A 282 -27.12 1.99 1.34
C LYS A 282 -27.17 0.60 1.97
N VAL A 283 -26.78 -0.41 1.20
CA VAL A 283 -26.88 -1.83 1.57
C VAL A 283 -25.52 -2.37 1.95
N GLY A 284 -25.41 -2.91 3.18
CA GLY A 284 -24.21 -3.62 3.63
C GLY A 284 -24.14 -5.02 3.02
N THR A 285 -22.97 -5.39 2.48
CA THR A 285 -22.68 -6.73 1.94
C THR A 285 -21.40 -7.28 2.55
N SER A 286 -21.35 -8.60 2.73
CA SER A 286 -20.14 -9.30 3.15
C SER A 286 -19.03 -9.13 2.11
N GLU A 287 -17.82 -8.76 2.56
CA GLU A 287 -16.67 -8.68 1.66
C GLU A 287 -16.40 -10.04 0.97
N ARG A 288 -16.64 -11.15 1.65
CA ARG A 288 -16.26 -12.50 1.21
C ARG A 288 -17.32 -13.18 0.34
N THR A 289 -18.55 -13.31 0.86
CA THR A 289 -19.65 -14.01 0.15
C THR A 289 -20.41 -13.10 -0.81
N LYS A 290 -20.31 -11.76 -0.63
CA LYS A 290 -21.13 -10.76 -1.32
C LYS A 290 -22.62 -10.82 -0.92
N ALA A 291 -22.99 -11.66 0.04
CA ALA A 291 -24.33 -11.69 0.59
C ALA A 291 -24.67 -10.37 1.29
N VAL A 292 -25.91 -9.93 1.19
CA VAL A 292 -26.41 -8.80 1.99
C VAL A 292 -26.42 -9.24 3.45
N ILE A 293 -25.77 -8.49 4.33
CA ILE A 293 -25.74 -8.79 5.77
C ILE A 293 -27.13 -8.71 6.40
N GLU A 294 -27.31 -9.41 7.53
CA GLU A 294 -28.51 -9.31 8.36
C GLU A 294 -28.09 -8.84 9.76
N PRO A 295 -28.54 -7.64 10.23
CA PRO A 295 -28.42 -7.30 11.64
C PRO A 295 -29.17 -8.34 12.49
N ARG A 296 -28.47 -9.00 13.41
CA ARG A 296 -29.03 -10.09 14.20
C ARG A 296 -28.56 -10.03 15.64
N LEU A 297 -29.42 -10.33 16.59
CA LEU A 297 -29.06 -10.56 17.97
C LEU A 297 -28.44 -11.95 18.13
N SER A 298 -27.25 -12.01 18.71
CA SER A 298 -26.55 -13.27 18.92
C SER A 298 -25.70 -13.21 20.19
N ASP A 299 -25.61 -14.37 20.87
CA ASP A 299 -24.66 -14.55 21.97
C ASP A 299 -23.26 -14.77 21.38
N GLN A 300 -22.38 -13.82 21.64
CA GLN A 300 -21.02 -13.79 21.09
C GLN A 300 -20.00 -13.46 22.17
N TRP A 301 -18.73 -13.71 21.88
CA TRP A 301 -17.59 -13.30 22.71
C TRP A 301 -17.07 -11.95 22.26
N PHE A 302 -16.88 -11.03 23.22
CA PHE A 302 -16.43 -9.67 22.99
C PHE A 302 -15.21 -9.32 23.84
N LEU A 303 -14.31 -8.53 23.26
CA LEU A 303 -13.22 -7.88 23.95
C LEU A 303 -13.57 -6.39 24.16
N LYS A 304 -13.51 -5.92 25.42
CA LYS A 304 -13.67 -4.51 25.77
C LYS A 304 -12.47 -3.71 25.27
N MET A 305 -12.70 -2.82 24.33
CA MET A 305 -11.60 -2.12 23.66
C MET A 305 -11.34 -0.72 24.20
N GLU A 306 -12.30 -0.07 24.81
CA GLU A 306 -12.21 1.34 25.24
C GLU A 306 -10.97 1.63 26.08
N THR A 307 -10.76 0.85 27.15
CA THR A 307 -9.61 1.01 28.06
C THR A 307 -8.30 0.59 27.40
N LEU A 308 -8.32 -0.49 26.61
CA LEU A 308 -7.15 -1.03 25.92
C LEU A 308 -6.65 -0.08 24.80
N ALA A 309 -7.53 0.69 24.19
CA ALA A 309 -7.19 1.59 23.11
C ALA A 309 -6.48 2.88 23.57
N GLN A 310 -6.63 3.30 24.82
CA GLN A 310 -6.10 4.59 25.32
C GLN A 310 -4.56 4.69 25.20
N PRO A 311 -3.75 3.71 25.66
CA PRO A 311 -2.31 3.77 25.48
C PRO A 311 -1.89 3.80 24.01
N ALA A 312 -2.58 3.02 23.16
CA ALA A 312 -2.30 2.95 21.73
C ALA A 312 -2.64 4.26 21.00
N LEU A 313 -3.72 4.93 21.38
CA LEU A 313 -4.09 6.24 20.85
C LEU A 313 -3.02 7.28 21.21
N LYS A 314 -2.58 7.30 22.45
CA LYS A 314 -1.57 8.23 22.96
C LYS A 314 -0.22 8.02 22.26
N ALA A 315 0.22 6.79 22.11
CA ALA A 315 1.51 6.42 21.50
C ALA A 315 1.66 6.89 20.06
N VAL A 316 0.57 6.94 19.29
CA VAL A 316 0.58 7.38 17.88
C VAL A 316 0.34 8.88 17.76
N LEU A 317 -0.62 9.44 18.51
CA LEU A 317 -1.14 10.78 18.25
C LEU A 317 -0.58 11.88 19.16
N GLU A 318 -0.06 11.54 20.33
CA GLU A 318 0.46 12.50 21.31
C GLU A 318 1.98 12.34 21.50
N ASP A 319 2.43 11.14 21.83
CA ASP A 319 3.84 10.90 22.16
C ASP A 319 4.71 10.62 20.92
N GLU A 320 4.10 10.41 19.74
CA GLU A 320 4.75 10.06 18.46
C GLU A 320 5.76 8.88 18.60
N GLU A 321 5.52 7.96 19.54
CA GLU A 321 6.34 6.77 19.73
C GLU A 321 6.20 5.81 18.55
N VAL A 322 5.00 5.74 17.94
CA VAL A 322 4.72 5.01 16.71
C VAL A 322 4.39 6.02 15.62
N LYS A 323 5.22 6.10 14.59
CA LYS A 323 5.06 7.07 13.50
C LYS A 323 4.42 6.43 12.27
N LEU A 324 3.42 7.10 11.69
CA LEU A 324 2.72 6.65 10.49
C LEU A 324 3.23 7.38 9.25
N PHE A 325 3.64 6.62 8.23
CA PHE A 325 4.14 7.15 6.95
C PHE A 325 3.23 6.70 5.79
N PRO A 326 2.60 7.65 5.05
CA PRO A 326 2.61 9.10 5.30
C PRO A 326 1.69 9.49 6.47
N LYS A 327 2.00 10.62 7.09
CA LYS A 327 1.32 11.18 8.27
C LYS A 327 -0.19 11.39 8.11
N LYS A 328 -0.71 11.48 6.87
CA LYS A 328 -2.15 11.61 6.58
C LYS A 328 -3.02 10.50 7.23
N PHE A 329 -2.45 9.32 7.49
CA PHE A 329 -3.15 8.19 8.09
C PHE A 329 -3.40 8.35 9.60
N GLU A 330 -2.77 9.32 10.28
CA GLU A 330 -3.08 9.67 11.66
C GLU A 330 -4.54 10.10 11.84
N ASN A 331 -5.13 10.80 10.85
CA ASN A 331 -6.54 11.18 10.91
C ASN A 331 -7.48 9.97 10.85
N THR A 332 -7.14 8.99 10.00
CA THR A 332 -7.89 7.73 9.91
C THR A 332 -7.75 6.92 11.19
N TYR A 333 -6.52 6.81 11.73
CA TYR A 333 -6.24 6.14 13.00
C TYR A 333 -7.03 6.79 14.15
N ARG A 334 -6.99 8.12 14.26
CA ARG A 334 -7.73 8.90 15.26
C ARG A 334 -9.22 8.58 15.20
N HIS A 335 -9.82 8.68 14.01
CA HIS A 335 -11.26 8.44 13.84
C HIS A 335 -11.69 7.06 14.34
N TRP A 336 -10.91 6.01 14.01
CA TRP A 336 -11.21 4.66 14.46
C TRP A 336 -10.98 4.45 15.96
N MET A 337 -9.88 4.96 16.51
CA MET A 337 -9.51 4.73 17.90
C MET A 337 -10.38 5.54 18.90
N GLU A 338 -10.80 6.76 18.54
CA GLU A 338 -11.69 7.57 19.35
C GLU A 338 -13.15 7.05 19.37
N ASN A 339 -13.54 6.29 18.33
CA ASN A 339 -14.88 5.71 18.20
C ASN A 339 -14.87 4.18 18.32
N ILE A 340 -13.86 3.63 18.97
CA ILE A 340 -13.68 2.17 19.06
C ILE A 340 -14.81 1.52 19.84
N ARG A 341 -15.32 0.41 19.31
CA ARG A 341 -16.34 -0.42 19.96
C ARG A 341 -15.74 -1.70 20.46
N ASP A 342 -16.47 -2.43 21.33
CA ASP A 342 -16.08 -3.75 21.76
C ASP A 342 -15.93 -4.68 20.54
N TRP A 343 -14.82 -5.39 20.48
CA TRP A 343 -14.50 -6.25 19.36
C TRP A 343 -15.17 -7.62 19.51
N ASN A 344 -16.06 -7.99 18.59
CA ASN A 344 -16.60 -9.35 18.48
C ASN A 344 -15.48 -10.29 18.00
N ILE A 345 -15.00 -11.15 18.87
CA ILE A 345 -13.88 -12.05 18.62
C ILE A 345 -14.30 -13.50 18.29
N SER A 346 -15.57 -13.85 18.32
CA SER A 346 -16.08 -15.18 17.97
C SER A 346 -16.55 -15.26 16.52
N ARG A 347 -16.33 -16.42 15.89
CA ARG A 347 -16.78 -16.77 14.54
C ARG A 347 -17.35 -18.18 14.55
N GLN A 348 -18.51 -18.39 13.93
CA GLN A 348 -19.17 -19.69 13.82
C GLN A 348 -18.53 -20.54 12.72
N LEU A 349 -17.23 -20.76 12.87
CA LEU A 349 -16.36 -21.48 11.94
C LEU A 349 -15.65 -22.60 12.68
N TRP A 350 -15.17 -23.57 11.91
CA TRP A 350 -14.34 -24.64 12.45
C TRP A 350 -12.85 -24.41 12.22
N TRP A 351 -12.51 -23.67 11.17
CA TRP A 351 -11.12 -23.33 10.83
C TRP A 351 -10.62 -22.09 11.60
N GLY A 352 -9.80 -22.31 12.60
CA GLY A 352 -9.22 -21.30 13.49
C GLY A 352 -8.97 -21.86 14.89
N GLN A 353 -8.41 -21.04 15.78
CA GLN A 353 -8.26 -21.38 17.19
C GLN A 353 -9.64 -21.46 17.84
N GLN A 354 -9.97 -22.63 18.38
CA GLN A 354 -11.25 -22.88 19.06
C GLN A 354 -11.29 -22.11 20.37
N ILE A 355 -12.42 -21.48 20.67
CA ILE A 355 -12.60 -20.70 21.90
C ILE A 355 -12.40 -21.59 23.12
N PRO A 356 -11.55 -21.20 24.12
CA PRO A 356 -11.21 -22.03 25.26
C PRO A 356 -12.23 -21.89 26.41
N ALA A 357 -13.52 -21.93 26.06
CA ALA A 357 -14.62 -21.96 27.01
C ALA A 357 -15.25 -23.37 27.06
N PHE A 358 -15.45 -23.89 28.25
CA PHE A 358 -15.94 -25.24 28.47
C PHE A 358 -17.24 -25.21 29.28
N TYR A 359 -18.33 -25.70 28.68
CA TYR A 359 -19.65 -25.71 29.26
C TYR A 359 -19.87 -27.03 30.05
N PHE A 360 -20.37 -26.89 31.29
CA PHE A 360 -20.70 -28.03 32.17
C PHE A 360 -22.21 -28.15 32.47
N GLY A 361 -23.03 -27.32 31.82
CA GLY A 361 -24.47 -27.27 31.95
C GLY A 361 -25.13 -26.50 30.82
N ASP A 362 -26.45 -26.35 30.85
CA ASP A 362 -27.24 -25.65 29.82
C ASP A 362 -27.51 -24.18 30.17
N GLY A 363 -27.17 -23.77 31.40
CA GLY A 363 -27.30 -22.37 31.84
C GLY A 363 -26.33 -21.46 31.10
N ARG A 364 -26.74 -20.21 30.89
CA ARG A 364 -25.91 -19.20 30.19
C ARG A 364 -24.55 -19.00 30.85
N GLU A 365 -24.50 -19.13 32.19
CA GLU A 365 -23.28 -18.95 32.98
C GLU A 365 -22.58 -20.28 33.36
N ASP A 366 -23.11 -21.44 32.84
CA ASP A 366 -22.60 -22.76 33.18
C ASP A 366 -21.37 -23.12 32.34
N PHE A 367 -20.37 -22.23 32.33
CA PHE A 367 -19.09 -22.43 31.65
C PHE A 367 -17.90 -21.97 32.51
N VAL A 368 -16.74 -22.45 32.13
CA VAL A 368 -15.42 -21.98 32.61
C VAL A 368 -14.51 -21.70 31.42
N VAL A 369 -13.51 -20.83 31.63
CA VAL A 369 -12.48 -20.52 30.61
C VAL A 369 -11.15 -21.02 31.13
N ALA A 370 -10.47 -21.84 30.32
CA ALA A 370 -9.21 -22.47 30.70
C ALA A 370 -8.37 -22.81 29.46
N GLU A 371 -7.05 -22.92 29.64
CA GLU A 371 -6.13 -23.22 28.54
C GLU A 371 -6.30 -24.65 27.99
N ASN A 372 -6.77 -25.58 28.83
CA ASN A 372 -6.97 -26.98 28.47
C ASN A 372 -8.11 -27.61 29.27
N ILE A 373 -8.55 -28.80 28.85
CA ILE A 373 -9.70 -29.47 29.43
C ILE A 373 -9.45 -29.95 30.88
N GLU A 374 -8.21 -30.25 31.23
CA GLU A 374 -7.82 -30.67 32.58
C GLU A 374 -8.02 -29.54 33.60
N THR A 375 -7.55 -28.35 33.26
CA THR A 375 -7.74 -27.13 34.07
C THR A 375 -9.23 -26.75 34.08
N ALA A 376 -9.91 -26.85 32.94
CA ALA A 376 -11.34 -26.59 32.83
C ALA A 376 -12.17 -27.50 33.77
N LEU A 377 -11.82 -28.80 33.88
CA LEU A 377 -12.50 -29.70 34.75
C LEU A 377 -12.35 -29.33 36.24
N ILE A 378 -11.17 -28.87 36.65
CA ILE A 378 -10.95 -28.42 38.01
C ILE A 378 -11.85 -27.18 38.31
N LEU A 379 -11.84 -26.20 37.43
CA LEU A 379 -12.65 -24.98 37.59
C LEU A 379 -14.16 -25.27 37.53
N ALA A 380 -14.61 -26.21 36.64
CA ALA A 380 -16.00 -26.60 36.54
C ALA A 380 -16.52 -27.30 37.78
N LYS A 381 -15.73 -28.19 38.41
CA LYS A 381 -16.03 -28.80 39.69
C LYS A 381 -16.18 -27.77 40.80
N GLU A 382 -15.27 -26.84 40.83
CA GLU A 382 -15.31 -25.77 41.83
C GLU A 382 -16.52 -24.84 41.64
N LYS A 383 -16.74 -24.35 40.40
CA LYS A 383 -17.86 -23.45 40.07
C LYS A 383 -19.23 -24.11 40.25
N SER A 384 -19.40 -25.35 39.81
CA SER A 384 -20.69 -26.09 39.95
C SER A 384 -20.94 -26.69 41.32
N GLY A 385 -19.92 -26.86 42.19
CA GLY A 385 -19.98 -27.65 43.43
C GLY A 385 -20.14 -29.16 43.20
N ASN A 386 -20.04 -29.64 41.94
CA ASN A 386 -20.21 -31.04 41.56
C ASN A 386 -18.86 -31.74 41.33
N SER A 387 -18.39 -32.43 42.33
CA SER A 387 -17.12 -33.18 42.29
C SER A 387 -17.13 -34.42 41.43
N SER A 388 -18.33 -34.87 40.96
CA SER A 388 -18.45 -36.07 40.11
C SER A 388 -18.26 -35.76 38.59
N LEU A 389 -18.17 -34.48 38.18
CA LEU A 389 -17.90 -34.14 36.81
C LEU A 389 -16.63 -34.81 36.26
N THR A 390 -16.69 -35.25 35.03
CA THR A 390 -15.56 -35.78 34.24
C THR A 390 -15.30 -34.92 33.02
N SER A 391 -14.20 -35.13 32.32
CA SER A 391 -13.91 -34.42 31.06
C SER A 391 -14.97 -34.69 29.97
N GLN A 392 -15.68 -35.79 30.03
CA GLN A 392 -16.77 -36.13 29.08
C GLN A 392 -18.06 -35.30 29.32
N ASP A 393 -18.20 -34.74 30.52
CA ASP A 393 -19.33 -33.87 30.84
C ASP A 393 -19.07 -32.40 30.42
N LEU A 394 -17.86 -32.11 29.95
CA LEU A 394 -17.50 -30.77 29.45
C LEU A 394 -17.61 -30.70 27.93
N ARG A 395 -18.29 -29.69 27.43
CA ARG A 395 -18.40 -29.36 25.99
C ARG A 395 -17.67 -28.07 25.72
N GLN A 396 -16.60 -28.12 24.90
CA GLN A 396 -15.90 -26.89 24.48
C GLN A 396 -16.79 -26.08 23.53
N ASP A 397 -16.66 -24.75 23.56
CA ASP A 397 -17.33 -23.83 22.62
C ASP A 397 -17.00 -24.21 21.18
N GLU A 398 -18.01 -24.24 20.32
CA GLU A 398 -17.85 -24.68 18.93
C GLU A 398 -17.26 -23.61 18.02
N ASP A 399 -17.30 -22.35 18.47
CA ASP A 399 -16.84 -21.22 17.69
C ASP A 399 -15.31 -21.15 17.66
N ALA A 400 -14.78 -20.55 16.59
CA ALA A 400 -13.37 -20.19 16.48
C ALA A 400 -13.17 -18.69 16.78
N LEU A 401 -11.94 -18.32 17.11
CA LEU A 401 -11.55 -16.94 17.26
C LEU A 401 -11.37 -16.25 15.90
N ASP A 402 -11.63 -14.95 15.86
CA ASP A 402 -11.32 -14.07 14.73
C ASP A 402 -9.84 -14.21 14.35
N THR A 403 -9.54 -14.32 13.06
CA THR A 403 -8.15 -14.36 12.52
C THR A 403 -7.28 -13.25 13.12
N TRP A 404 -7.83 -12.05 13.26
CA TRP A 404 -7.08 -10.91 13.78
C TRP A 404 -6.73 -11.04 15.27
N PHE A 405 -7.45 -11.88 16.03
CA PHE A 405 -7.12 -12.19 17.42
C PHE A 405 -5.87 -13.09 17.56
N SER A 406 -5.42 -13.70 16.49
CA SER A 406 -4.09 -14.33 16.43
C SER A 406 -3.03 -13.38 15.86
N SER A 407 -3.36 -12.67 14.77
CA SER A 407 -2.41 -11.85 14.02
C SER A 407 -1.95 -10.60 14.78
N TRP A 408 -2.72 -10.08 15.72
CA TRP A 408 -2.33 -8.92 16.55
C TRP A 408 -1.18 -9.23 17.52
N LEU A 409 -0.92 -10.52 17.80
CA LEU A 409 0.17 -10.98 18.67
C LEU A 409 1.48 -11.21 17.89
N TRP A 410 1.45 -11.11 16.55
CA TRP A 410 2.56 -11.47 15.67
C TRP A 410 3.93 -10.93 16.11
N PRO A 411 4.09 -9.64 16.45
CA PRO A 411 5.40 -9.11 16.85
C PRO A 411 6.01 -9.77 18.09
N MET A 412 5.18 -10.43 18.91
CA MET A 412 5.57 -11.07 20.14
C MET A 412 5.61 -12.60 19.99
N SER A 413 4.56 -13.19 19.40
CA SER A 413 4.37 -14.63 19.37
C SER A 413 5.39 -15.36 18.50
N VAL A 414 5.91 -14.74 17.44
CA VAL A 414 6.95 -15.32 16.57
C VAL A 414 8.30 -15.51 17.29
N PHE A 415 8.50 -14.84 18.41
CA PHE A 415 9.66 -15.00 19.29
C PHE A 415 9.27 -15.63 20.64
N ASN A 416 8.13 -16.33 20.69
CA ASN A 416 7.59 -16.94 21.91
C ASN A 416 7.40 -15.97 23.10
N GLY A 417 7.26 -14.67 22.81
CA GLY A 417 7.25 -13.61 23.84
C GLY A 417 5.95 -13.51 24.64
N ILE A 418 4.92 -14.33 24.35
CA ILE A 418 3.69 -14.44 25.15
C ILE A 418 3.83 -15.55 26.21
N LEU A 419 4.37 -16.71 25.85
CA LEU A 419 4.53 -17.84 26.76
C LEU A 419 5.80 -17.70 27.60
N GLU A 420 6.86 -17.14 27.02
CA GLU A 420 8.16 -16.90 27.64
C GLU A 420 8.57 -15.43 27.49
N PRO A 421 7.95 -14.50 28.23
CA PRO A 421 8.10 -13.05 28.02
C PRO A 421 9.52 -12.50 28.25
N ASP A 422 10.36 -13.24 28.96
CA ASP A 422 11.73 -12.83 29.32
C ASP A 422 12.82 -13.53 28.48
N ASN A 423 12.46 -14.27 27.41
CA ASN A 423 13.45 -14.96 26.58
C ASN A 423 14.37 -13.97 25.84
N GLU A 424 15.56 -14.42 25.44
CA GLU A 424 16.60 -13.58 24.83
C GLU A 424 16.18 -13.00 23.49
N GLU A 425 15.42 -13.76 22.65
CA GLU A 425 15.04 -13.32 21.32
C GLU A 425 14.01 -12.19 21.35
N ILE A 426 12.96 -12.32 22.18
CA ILE A 426 11.97 -11.24 22.31
C ILE A 426 12.62 -9.97 22.88
N ASN A 427 13.53 -10.09 23.84
CA ASN A 427 14.22 -8.95 24.41
C ASN A 427 15.21 -8.29 23.46
N TYR A 428 15.68 -9.01 22.43
CA TYR A 428 16.56 -8.47 21.40
C TYR A 428 15.81 -7.84 20.24
N TYR A 429 14.73 -8.48 19.72
CA TYR A 429 14.04 -8.06 18.51
C TYR A 429 12.81 -7.18 18.76
N TYR A 430 12.32 -7.08 19.98
CA TYR A 430 11.17 -6.28 20.35
C TYR A 430 11.59 -5.07 21.22
N PRO A 431 11.09 -3.85 20.96
CA PRO A 431 10.22 -3.47 19.87
C PRO A 431 10.94 -3.52 18.51
N THR A 432 10.22 -3.87 17.45
CA THR A 432 10.78 -3.87 16.10
C THR A 432 10.86 -2.44 15.51
N ASN A 433 11.58 -2.26 14.40
CA ASN A 433 11.80 -0.94 13.82
C ASN A 433 10.65 -0.51 12.90
N ASP A 434 10.37 -1.31 11.87
CA ASP A 434 9.50 -0.93 10.76
C ASP A 434 8.44 -2.01 10.50
N LEU A 435 7.18 -1.58 10.41
CA LEU A 435 6.09 -2.36 9.86
C LEU A 435 5.72 -1.79 8.49
N VAL A 436 5.65 -2.63 7.47
CA VAL A 436 5.21 -2.23 6.11
C VAL A 436 3.94 -2.98 5.77
N THR A 437 2.85 -2.26 5.51
CA THR A 437 1.54 -2.86 5.26
C THR A 437 0.66 -2.01 4.35
N GLY A 438 -0.49 -2.54 3.93
CA GLY A 438 -1.52 -1.79 3.22
C GLY A 438 -2.35 -0.91 4.16
N PRO A 439 -2.85 0.24 3.70
CA PRO A 439 -3.67 1.13 4.52
C PRO A 439 -5.06 0.54 4.83
N ASP A 440 -5.52 -0.41 4.05
CA ASP A 440 -6.79 -1.11 4.20
C ASP A 440 -6.85 -2.00 5.46
N ILE A 441 -5.69 -2.37 6.04
CA ILE A 441 -5.61 -3.12 7.29
C ILE A 441 -5.04 -2.29 8.46
N LEU A 442 -5.09 -0.96 8.37
CA LEU A 442 -4.64 -0.07 9.44
C LEU A 442 -5.35 -0.39 10.77
N PHE A 443 -6.68 -0.51 10.75
CA PHE A 443 -7.46 -0.80 11.95
C PHE A 443 -7.42 -2.31 12.31
N PHE A 444 -7.58 -3.17 11.31
CA PHE A 444 -7.61 -4.62 11.54
C PHE A 444 -6.33 -5.18 12.17
N TRP A 445 -5.18 -4.65 11.78
CA TRP A 445 -3.90 -5.21 12.18
C TRP A 445 -3.00 -4.22 12.92
N VAL A 446 -2.70 -3.05 12.32
CA VAL A 446 -1.74 -2.10 12.89
C VAL A 446 -2.20 -1.60 14.27
N ALA A 447 -3.43 -1.07 14.35
CA ALA A 447 -3.98 -0.55 15.60
C ALA A 447 -4.06 -1.65 16.68
N ARG A 448 -4.52 -2.85 16.31
CA ARG A 448 -4.61 -3.99 17.21
C ARG A 448 -3.25 -4.47 17.71
N MET A 449 -2.21 -4.49 16.85
CA MET A 449 -0.84 -4.79 17.31
C MET A 449 -0.32 -3.76 18.31
N VAL A 450 -0.60 -2.47 18.09
CA VAL A 450 -0.20 -1.41 19.04
C VAL A 450 -0.92 -1.63 20.37
N VAL A 451 -2.21 -1.92 20.36
CA VAL A 451 -2.99 -2.28 21.59
C VAL A 451 -2.37 -3.47 22.29
N ALA A 452 -2.07 -4.56 21.56
CA ALA A 452 -1.47 -5.76 22.13
C ALA A 452 -0.07 -5.49 22.73
N GLY A 453 0.74 -4.67 22.08
CA GLY A 453 2.06 -4.29 22.57
C GLY A 453 1.99 -3.64 23.96
N TYR A 454 1.11 -2.65 24.11
CA TYR A 454 0.92 -1.98 25.40
C TYR A 454 0.28 -2.87 26.45
N GLU A 455 -0.68 -3.74 26.09
CA GLU A 455 -1.33 -4.65 27.04
C GLU A 455 -0.38 -5.75 27.58
N PHE A 456 0.45 -6.33 26.71
CA PHE A 456 1.23 -7.52 27.08
C PHE A 456 2.71 -7.23 27.35
N ARG A 457 3.25 -6.11 26.82
CA ARG A 457 4.65 -5.72 27.00
C ARG A 457 4.82 -4.36 27.67
N GLY A 458 3.76 -3.54 27.74
CA GLY A 458 3.83 -2.18 28.29
C GLY A 458 4.56 -1.19 27.39
N GLU A 459 4.83 -1.54 26.13
CA GLU A 459 5.56 -0.71 25.18
C GLU A 459 5.09 -0.95 23.72
N LYS A 460 5.48 -0.05 22.83
CA LYS A 460 5.15 -0.13 21.39
C LYS A 460 5.67 -1.41 20.74
N PRO A 461 4.94 -2.00 19.77
CA PRO A 461 5.41 -3.17 19.04
C PRO A 461 6.43 -2.82 17.95
N PHE A 462 6.37 -1.61 17.39
CA PHE A 462 7.26 -1.09 16.34
C PHE A 462 7.31 0.43 16.40
N SER A 463 8.37 1.01 15.82
CA SER A 463 8.58 2.46 15.84
C SER A 463 7.93 3.18 14.66
N ASN A 464 7.91 2.55 13.47
CA ASN A 464 7.44 3.16 12.23
C ASN A 464 6.48 2.24 11.50
N VAL A 465 5.46 2.83 10.89
CA VAL A 465 4.52 2.11 10.01
C VAL A 465 4.53 2.78 8.63
N TYR A 466 5.01 2.06 7.63
CA TYR A 466 4.98 2.50 6.25
C TYR A 466 3.77 1.90 5.53
N PHE A 467 2.88 2.76 5.04
CA PHE A 467 1.73 2.33 4.25
C PHE A 467 2.04 2.33 2.77
N THR A 468 1.90 1.15 2.15
CA THR A 468 2.04 0.99 0.71
C THR A 468 0.79 1.50 -0.02
N GLY A 469 0.91 1.75 -1.33
CA GLY A 469 -0.27 1.93 -2.18
C GLY A 469 -0.94 0.58 -2.51
N LEU A 470 -2.22 0.62 -2.81
CA LEU A 470 -2.94 -0.52 -3.39
C LEU A 470 -2.63 -0.61 -4.88
N VAL A 471 -2.40 -1.82 -5.37
CA VAL A 471 -2.11 -2.04 -6.80
C VAL A 471 -3.41 -1.96 -7.60
N ARG A 472 -3.41 -1.10 -8.63
CA ARG A 472 -4.56 -0.88 -9.52
C ARG A 472 -4.17 -1.09 -10.98
N ASP A 473 -5.15 -1.47 -11.78
CA ASP A 473 -5.01 -1.57 -13.22
C ASP A 473 -5.05 -0.18 -13.91
N ALA A 474 -4.85 -0.16 -15.21
CA ALA A 474 -4.89 1.07 -16.02
C ALA A 474 -6.24 1.82 -15.95
N GLN A 475 -7.33 1.15 -15.58
CA GLN A 475 -8.65 1.74 -15.33
C GLN A 475 -8.86 2.16 -13.86
N ARG A 476 -7.80 2.16 -13.04
CA ARG A 476 -7.81 2.49 -11.60
C ARG A 476 -8.61 1.53 -10.72
N ARG A 477 -9.01 0.34 -11.22
CA ARG A 477 -9.68 -0.67 -10.42
C ARG A 477 -8.65 -1.43 -9.57
N LYS A 478 -9.01 -1.78 -8.34
CA LYS A 478 -8.17 -2.64 -7.47
C LYS A 478 -7.91 -3.96 -8.21
N MET A 479 -6.65 -4.36 -8.31
CA MET A 479 -6.29 -5.65 -8.92
C MET A 479 -6.75 -6.80 -8.03
N SER A 480 -7.41 -7.78 -8.64
CA SER A 480 -7.80 -9.01 -7.95
C SER A 480 -7.87 -10.19 -8.93
N LYS A 481 -7.62 -11.39 -8.40
CA LYS A 481 -7.75 -12.64 -9.19
C LYS A 481 -9.18 -12.85 -9.70
N SER A 482 -10.19 -12.45 -8.93
CA SER A 482 -11.60 -12.58 -9.30
C SER A 482 -12.01 -11.69 -10.47
N LEU A 483 -11.36 -10.55 -10.67
CA LEU A 483 -11.59 -9.64 -11.81
C LEU A 483 -10.74 -10.01 -13.03
N GLY A 484 -9.78 -10.94 -12.90
CA GLY A 484 -8.87 -11.31 -13.98
C GLY A 484 -7.93 -10.20 -14.46
N ASN A 485 -7.79 -9.12 -13.68
CA ASN A 485 -6.97 -7.94 -14.00
C ASN A 485 -5.62 -7.91 -13.25
N SER A 486 -5.26 -8.99 -12.56
CA SER A 486 -3.99 -9.15 -11.87
C SER A 486 -3.08 -10.03 -12.73
N PRO A 487 -1.90 -9.54 -13.18
CA PRO A 487 -0.94 -10.37 -13.90
C PRO A 487 -0.39 -11.47 -12.98
N ASP A 488 0.04 -12.58 -13.57
CA ASP A 488 0.72 -13.64 -12.84
C ASP A 488 2.13 -13.17 -12.48
N ALA A 489 2.43 -13.12 -11.17
CA ALA A 489 3.72 -12.66 -10.66
C ALA A 489 4.90 -13.54 -11.13
N LEU A 490 4.69 -14.86 -11.25
CA LEU A 490 5.72 -15.78 -11.72
C LEU A 490 6.03 -15.55 -13.20
N LYS A 491 5.00 -15.31 -14.02
CA LYS A 491 5.19 -14.98 -15.43
C LYS A 491 5.90 -13.64 -15.61
N LEU A 492 5.58 -12.63 -14.82
CA LEU A 492 6.34 -11.37 -14.87
C LEU A 492 7.83 -11.57 -14.54
N ILE A 493 8.14 -12.44 -13.57
CA ILE A 493 9.53 -12.77 -13.22
C ILE A 493 10.22 -13.52 -14.36
N GLU A 494 9.52 -14.41 -15.06
CA GLU A 494 10.07 -15.11 -16.25
C GLU A 494 10.34 -14.14 -17.40
N ASP A 495 9.44 -13.21 -17.67
CA ASP A 495 9.53 -12.28 -18.81
C ASP A 495 10.56 -11.16 -18.57
N TYR A 496 10.62 -10.60 -17.36
CA TYR A 496 11.40 -9.40 -17.04
C TYR A 496 12.58 -9.64 -16.08
N GLY A 497 12.66 -10.82 -15.46
CA GLY A 497 13.59 -11.11 -14.36
C GLY A 497 13.09 -10.52 -13.02
N ALA A 498 13.48 -11.13 -11.90
CA ALA A 498 13.08 -10.67 -10.57
C ALA A 498 13.49 -9.21 -10.31
N ASP A 499 14.71 -8.83 -10.64
CA ASP A 499 15.23 -7.45 -10.49
C ASP A 499 14.45 -6.46 -11.36
N GLY A 500 14.06 -6.85 -12.59
CA GLY A 500 13.24 -6.02 -13.46
C GLY A 500 11.85 -5.74 -12.87
N VAL A 501 11.21 -6.78 -12.32
CA VAL A 501 9.90 -6.65 -11.65
C VAL A 501 10.00 -5.79 -10.38
N ARG A 502 11.04 -5.98 -9.57
CA ARG A 502 11.30 -5.17 -8.35
C ARG A 502 11.42 -3.69 -8.70
N VAL A 503 12.24 -3.35 -9.70
CA VAL A 503 12.41 -1.97 -10.16
C VAL A 503 11.10 -1.39 -10.68
N GLY A 504 10.35 -2.15 -11.50
CA GLY A 504 9.06 -1.72 -12.03
C GLY A 504 8.04 -1.38 -10.93
N LEU A 505 7.93 -2.22 -9.92
CA LEU A 505 7.07 -1.98 -8.76
C LEU A 505 7.50 -0.75 -7.95
N LEU A 506 8.81 -0.61 -7.71
CA LEU A 506 9.35 0.50 -6.90
C LEU A 506 9.25 1.85 -7.62
N LEU A 507 9.42 1.90 -8.94
CA LEU A 507 9.23 3.13 -9.74
C LEU A 507 7.78 3.59 -9.75
N SER A 508 6.83 2.66 -9.64
CA SER A 508 5.39 2.96 -9.57
C SER A 508 4.93 3.39 -8.18
N SER A 509 5.74 3.17 -7.13
CA SER A 509 5.32 3.26 -5.74
C SER A 509 5.61 4.63 -5.14
N ALA A 510 4.57 5.45 -4.95
CA ALA A 510 4.65 6.61 -4.06
C ALA A 510 4.00 6.24 -2.71
N ALA A 511 4.66 6.57 -1.58
CA ALA A 511 4.17 6.26 -0.24
C ALA A 511 2.71 6.68 -0.03
N GLY A 512 1.86 5.73 0.37
CA GLY A 512 0.44 5.96 0.68
C GLY A 512 -0.46 6.38 -0.48
N ASN A 513 0.00 6.28 -1.72
CA ASN A 513 -0.81 6.49 -2.91
C ASN A 513 -0.97 5.16 -3.66
N ASP A 514 -2.10 5.02 -4.37
CA ASP A 514 -2.34 3.84 -5.18
C ASP A 514 -1.27 3.67 -6.27
N LEU A 515 -0.81 2.43 -6.44
CA LEU A 515 0.19 2.05 -7.41
C LEU A 515 -0.52 1.68 -8.72
N MET A 516 -0.31 2.47 -9.76
CA MET A 516 -0.76 2.13 -11.11
C MET A 516 0.26 1.21 -11.74
N PHE A 517 -0.03 -0.09 -11.79
CA PHE A 517 0.89 -1.07 -12.35
C PHE A 517 1.00 -0.93 -13.87
N ASP A 518 2.24 -0.83 -14.35
CA ASP A 518 2.58 -0.77 -15.78
C ASP A 518 3.76 -1.71 -16.05
N GLU A 519 3.55 -2.69 -16.92
CA GLU A 519 4.59 -3.64 -17.33
C GLU A 519 5.76 -2.97 -18.06
N ALA A 520 5.56 -1.80 -18.67
CA ALA A 520 6.63 -1.03 -19.29
C ALA A 520 7.72 -0.64 -18.30
N LEU A 521 7.37 -0.44 -17.02
CA LEU A 521 8.34 -0.16 -15.96
C LEU A 521 9.17 -1.40 -15.58
N CYS A 522 8.60 -2.60 -15.69
CA CYS A 522 9.36 -3.85 -15.53
C CYS A 522 10.37 -4.01 -16.68
N GLN A 523 9.96 -3.68 -17.91
CA GLN A 523 10.87 -3.65 -19.06
C GLN A 523 11.98 -2.61 -18.89
N GLN A 524 11.68 -1.44 -18.31
CA GLN A 524 12.69 -0.43 -17.97
C GLN A 524 13.71 -1.00 -16.96
N GLY A 525 13.24 -1.71 -15.93
CA GLY A 525 14.09 -2.41 -14.97
C GLY A 525 15.00 -3.44 -15.63
N LYS A 526 14.48 -4.26 -16.54
CA LYS A 526 15.27 -5.22 -17.33
C LYS A 526 16.33 -4.54 -18.19
N ASN A 527 15.98 -3.42 -18.83
CA ASN A 527 16.93 -2.65 -19.62
C ASN A 527 18.04 -2.05 -18.73
N PHE A 528 17.69 -1.62 -17.53
CA PHE A 528 18.65 -1.12 -16.54
C PHE A 528 19.64 -2.22 -16.12
N ALA A 529 19.14 -3.42 -15.80
CA ALA A 529 20.00 -4.57 -15.52
C ALA A 529 20.99 -4.84 -16.66
N ASN A 530 20.50 -4.88 -17.90
CA ASN A 530 21.34 -5.10 -19.08
C ASN A 530 22.40 -4.01 -19.25
N LYS A 531 22.08 -2.75 -18.95
CA LYS A 531 23.02 -1.64 -19.04
C LYS A 531 24.17 -1.79 -18.05
N ILE A 532 23.87 -2.15 -16.80
CA ILE A 532 24.87 -2.37 -15.75
C ILE A 532 25.76 -3.58 -16.10
N TRP A 533 25.14 -4.69 -16.52
CA TRP A 533 25.84 -5.89 -16.95
C TRP A 533 26.81 -5.63 -18.09
N ASN A 534 26.39 -4.89 -19.10
CA ASN A 534 27.26 -4.52 -20.24
C ASN A 534 28.41 -3.59 -19.81
N GLY A 535 28.17 -2.69 -18.86
CA GLY A 535 29.23 -1.85 -18.25
C GLY A 535 30.28 -2.70 -17.55
N PHE A 536 29.84 -3.68 -16.76
CA PHE A 536 30.71 -4.63 -16.09
C PHE A 536 31.55 -5.46 -17.12
N ARG A 537 30.91 -6.03 -18.14
CA ARG A 537 31.62 -6.79 -19.19
C ARG A 537 32.63 -5.92 -19.95
N LEU A 538 32.34 -4.66 -20.18
CA LEU A 538 33.29 -3.74 -20.80
C LEU A 538 34.55 -3.59 -19.94
N ILE A 539 34.40 -3.35 -18.62
CA ILE A 539 35.53 -3.20 -17.70
C ILE A 539 36.36 -4.51 -17.65
N GLN A 540 35.67 -5.64 -17.59
CA GLN A 540 36.34 -6.97 -17.59
C GLN A 540 37.19 -7.19 -18.85
N SER A 541 36.72 -6.74 -20.00
CA SER A 541 37.40 -6.92 -21.28
C SER A 541 38.67 -6.08 -21.47
N TRP A 542 38.93 -5.11 -20.59
CA TRP A 542 40.12 -4.26 -20.73
C TRP A 542 41.40 -5.01 -20.38
N GLU A 543 42.36 -5.03 -21.31
CA GLU A 543 43.71 -5.44 -21.06
C GLU A 543 44.47 -4.41 -20.22
N VAL A 544 45.34 -4.84 -19.31
CA VAL A 544 46.06 -3.97 -18.38
C VAL A 544 47.51 -3.89 -18.78
N ALA A 545 48.06 -2.66 -18.82
CA ALA A 545 49.50 -2.42 -18.97
C ALA A 545 50.02 -1.59 -17.79
N ASP A 546 51.34 -1.68 -17.61
CA ASP A 546 52.07 -0.91 -16.60
C ASP A 546 52.48 0.46 -17.19
N ILE A 547 51.52 1.31 -17.41
CA ILE A 547 51.60 2.68 -17.94
C ILE A 547 51.10 3.70 -16.94
N PRO A 548 51.55 4.96 -16.99
CA PRO A 548 51.01 6.02 -16.12
C PRO A 548 49.54 6.26 -16.34
N GLN A 549 48.84 6.54 -15.25
CA GLN A 549 47.41 6.95 -15.31
C GLN A 549 47.29 8.25 -16.12
N PRO A 550 46.43 8.31 -17.15
CA PRO A 550 46.13 9.54 -17.84
C PRO A 550 45.44 10.56 -16.90
N GLU A 551 45.82 11.82 -16.93
CA GLU A 551 45.23 12.90 -16.10
C GLU A 551 43.70 13.00 -16.33
N ALA A 552 43.24 12.86 -17.58
CA ALA A 552 41.83 12.82 -17.89
C ALA A 552 41.06 11.70 -17.19
N ALA A 553 41.67 10.51 -17.05
CA ALA A 553 41.06 9.39 -16.35
C ALA A 553 41.02 9.64 -14.84
N LYS A 554 42.08 10.21 -14.27
CA LYS A 554 42.14 10.61 -12.87
C LYS A 554 41.07 11.64 -12.55
N THR A 555 40.96 12.74 -13.32
CA THR A 555 39.94 13.78 -13.14
C THR A 555 38.51 13.24 -13.25
N ALA A 556 38.26 12.34 -14.22
CA ALA A 556 36.96 11.70 -14.39
C ALA A 556 36.56 10.80 -13.20
N ILE A 557 37.52 10.07 -12.63
CA ILE A 557 37.32 9.23 -11.44
C ILE A 557 37.07 10.10 -10.19
N GLU A 558 37.84 11.18 -10.02
CA GLU A 558 37.64 12.13 -8.91
C GLU A 558 36.25 12.78 -8.98
N TRP A 559 35.85 13.22 -10.18
CA TRP A 559 34.49 13.73 -10.41
C TRP A 559 33.41 12.73 -10.04
N TYR A 560 33.54 11.47 -10.55
CA TYR A 560 32.51 10.47 -10.27
C TYR A 560 32.46 10.12 -8.78
N THR A 561 33.62 10.06 -8.12
CA THR A 561 33.69 9.84 -6.66
C THR A 561 32.99 10.96 -5.90
N ALA A 562 33.17 12.22 -6.31
CA ALA A 562 32.45 13.36 -5.72
C ALA A 562 30.94 13.26 -5.91
N LEU A 563 30.52 12.91 -7.14
CA LEU A 563 29.11 12.71 -7.48
C LEU A 563 28.49 11.53 -6.72
N PHE A 564 29.22 10.40 -6.63
CA PHE A 564 28.81 9.25 -5.84
C PHE A 564 28.54 9.61 -4.38
N ASN A 565 29.51 10.28 -3.73
CA ASN A 565 29.37 10.71 -2.34
C ASN A 565 28.15 11.62 -2.13
N LYS A 566 27.95 12.58 -3.02
CA LYS A 566 26.77 13.47 -2.99
C LYS A 566 25.47 12.67 -3.13
N THR A 567 25.42 11.74 -4.08
CA THR A 567 24.22 10.92 -4.36
C THR A 567 23.91 9.98 -3.20
N VAL A 568 24.92 9.39 -2.53
CA VAL A 568 24.71 8.54 -1.35
C VAL A 568 24.05 9.35 -0.22
N VAL A 569 24.45 10.59 0.00
CA VAL A 569 23.79 11.48 1.00
C VAL A 569 22.33 11.74 0.63
N GLU A 570 22.04 11.98 -0.66
CA GLU A 570 20.65 12.14 -1.14
C GLU A 570 19.83 10.85 -0.93
N ILE A 571 20.41 9.69 -1.22
CA ILE A 571 19.78 8.38 -1.00
C ILE A 571 19.49 8.15 0.50
N GLU A 572 20.42 8.50 1.40
CA GLU A 572 20.20 8.40 2.85
C GLU A 572 19.07 9.30 3.33
N ASP A 573 19.00 10.55 2.85
CA ASP A 573 17.89 11.45 3.17
C ASP A 573 16.54 10.90 2.68
N ASP A 574 16.50 10.34 1.46
CA ASP A 574 15.29 9.72 0.91
C ASP A 574 14.85 8.48 1.71
N PHE A 575 15.80 7.60 2.11
CA PHE A 575 15.48 6.46 2.97
C PHE A 575 14.96 6.91 4.34
N SER A 576 15.56 7.92 4.95
CA SER A 576 15.12 8.44 6.26
C SER A 576 13.68 8.98 6.23
N LYS A 577 13.20 9.35 5.07
CA LYS A 577 11.85 9.88 4.80
C LYS A 577 10.93 8.85 4.12
N TYR A 578 11.35 7.59 4.02
CA TYR A 578 10.64 6.51 3.31
C TYR A 578 10.31 6.83 1.85
N ARG A 579 11.14 7.63 1.16
CA ARG A 579 11.01 7.97 -0.26
C ARG A 579 11.76 6.96 -1.13
N ILE A 580 11.42 5.69 -1.01
CA ILE A 580 12.16 4.57 -1.60
C ILE A 580 12.26 4.68 -3.13
N SER A 581 11.19 5.14 -3.79
CA SER A 581 11.18 5.38 -5.24
C SER A 581 12.18 6.47 -5.65
N ASN A 582 12.37 7.53 -4.86
CA ASN A 582 13.36 8.57 -5.12
C ASN A 582 14.77 8.04 -4.94
N ALA A 583 15.04 7.28 -3.88
CA ALA A 583 16.33 6.63 -3.65
C ALA A 583 16.71 5.70 -4.82
N LEU A 584 15.74 4.91 -5.34
CA LEU A 584 15.96 4.12 -6.55
C LEU A 584 16.24 5.00 -7.77
N MET A 585 15.50 6.10 -7.97
CA MET A 585 15.70 6.98 -9.12
C MET A 585 17.07 7.69 -9.07
N ALA A 586 17.54 8.09 -7.89
CA ALA A 586 18.88 8.64 -7.69
C ALA A 586 19.95 7.60 -8.05
N THR A 587 19.79 6.35 -7.58
CA THR A 587 20.65 5.22 -7.92
C THR A 587 20.64 4.94 -9.43
N TYR A 588 19.46 4.92 -10.05
CA TYR A 588 19.29 4.70 -11.49
C TYR A 588 20.02 5.76 -12.31
N LYS A 589 19.84 7.04 -12.00
CA LYS A 589 20.53 8.15 -12.70
C LYS A 589 22.04 8.08 -12.53
N LEU A 590 22.50 7.80 -11.31
CA LEU A 590 23.93 7.65 -11.03
C LEU A 590 24.56 6.56 -11.89
N LEU A 591 23.96 5.38 -11.97
CA LEU A 591 24.51 4.22 -12.67
C LEU A 591 24.28 4.30 -14.18
N TRP A 592 23.07 4.64 -14.62
CA TRP A 592 22.74 4.68 -16.04
C TRP A 592 23.39 5.86 -16.75
N GLU A 593 23.14 7.07 -16.23
CA GLU A 593 23.58 8.29 -16.90
C GLU A 593 25.06 8.60 -16.61
N ASN A 594 25.44 8.63 -15.34
CA ASN A 594 26.74 9.13 -14.94
C ASN A 594 27.85 8.07 -15.01
N TYR A 595 27.61 6.87 -14.45
CA TYR A 595 28.59 5.78 -14.53
C TYR A 595 28.73 5.25 -15.96
N SER A 596 27.64 4.73 -16.51
CA SER A 596 27.71 3.99 -17.79
C SER A 596 27.84 4.91 -19.00
N SER A 597 27.19 6.09 -19.01
CA SER A 597 27.15 6.94 -20.21
C SER A 597 28.23 8.03 -20.21
N TRP A 598 28.77 8.40 -19.03
CA TRP A 598 29.81 9.40 -18.94
C TRP A 598 31.15 8.83 -18.45
N LEU A 599 31.21 8.30 -17.21
CA LEU A 599 32.51 7.85 -16.66
C LEU A 599 33.18 6.80 -17.56
N LEU A 600 32.47 5.71 -17.87
CA LEU A 600 33.06 4.65 -18.69
C LEU A 600 33.50 5.15 -20.08
N GLU A 601 32.76 6.07 -20.70
CA GLU A 601 33.14 6.66 -21.98
C GLU A 601 34.37 7.58 -21.87
N LEU A 602 34.50 8.32 -20.76
CA LEU A 602 35.68 9.16 -20.50
C LEU A 602 36.95 8.34 -20.30
N ILE A 603 36.88 7.21 -19.60
CA ILE A 603 38.06 6.43 -19.18
C ILE A 603 38.38 5.23 -20.09
N LYS A 604 37.40 4.72 -20.88
CA LYS A 604 37.65 3.56 -21.73
C LYS A 604 38.87 3.82 -22.62
N PRO A 605 39.78 2.82 -22.78
CA PRO A 605 40.93 2.96 -23.66
C PRO A 605 40.49 3.09 -25.14
N HIS A 606 41.34 3.61 -25.98
CA HIS A 606 41.14 3.54 -27.42
C HIS A 606 41.08 2.08 -27.89
N TYR A 607 40.41 1.82 -28.99
CA TYR A 607 40.24 0.48 -29.52
C TYR A 607 41.59 -0.26 -29.63
N GLN A 608 41.65 -1.45 -29.02
CA GLN A 608 42.86 -2.29 -28.95
C GLN A 608 44.04 -1.69 -28.15
N GLN A 609 43.84 -0.67 -27.36
CA GLN A 609 44.84 -0.18 -26.43
C GLN A 609 44.53 -0.68 -25.01
N PRO A 610 45.56 -0.96 -24.20
CA PRO A 610 45.36 -1.34 -22.80
C PRO A 610 45.01 -0.14 -21.94
N VAL A 611 44.41 -0.41 -20.78
CA VAL A 611 44.21 0.57 -19.70
C VAL A 611 45.35 0.48 -18.69
N ASP A 612 45.68 1.57 -18.03
CA ASP A 612 46.61 1.54 -16.90
C ASP A 612 46.00 0.80 -15.69
N ARG A 613 46.88 0.19 -14.87
CA ARG A 613 46.49 -0.60 -13.70
C ARG A 613 45.68 0.21 -12.67
N THR A 614 46.06 1.48 -12.45
CA THR A 614 45.44 2.36 -11.44
C THR A 614 44.01 2.69 -11.84
N THR A 615 43.78 3.09 -13.10
CA THR A 615 42.43 3.37 -13.60
C THR A 615 41.52 2.13 -13.47
N LYS A 616 42.03 0.94 -13.91
CA LYS A 616 41.19 -0.28 -13.83
C LYS A 616 40.81 -0.62 -12.37
N SER A 617 41.76 -0.59 -11.43
CA SER A 617 41.47 -0.88 -10.03
C SER A 617 40.53 0.14 -9.38
N GLN A 618 40.68 1.44 -9.68
CA GLN A 618 39.77 2.47 -9.17
C GLN A 618 38.33 2.31 -9.71
N VAL A 619 38.21 2.00 -11.00
CA VAL A 619 36.88 1.76 -11.63
C VAL A 619 36.19 0.53 -11.09
N ILE A 620 36.93 -0.55 -10.80
CA ILE A 620 36.40 -1.73 -10.10
C ILE A 620 35.91 -1.34 -8.70
N ALA A 621 36.71 -0.59 -7.93
CA ALA A 621 36.28 -0.13 -6.60
C ALA A 621 35.03 0.76 -6.66
N LEU A 622 34.91 1.62 -7.68
CA LEU A 622 33.68 2.40 -7.91
C LEU A 622 32.50 1.49 -8.29
N MET A 623 32.72 0.45 -9.11
CA MET A 623 31.67 -0.53 -9.42
C MET A 623 31.20 -1.24 -8.15
N GLU A 624 32.10 -1.69 -7.28
CA GLU A 624 31.74 -2.30 -5.99
C GLU A 624 30.89 -1.38 -5.11
N ASN A 625 31.26 -0.10 -5.04
CA ASN A 625 30.46 0.90 -4.31
C ASN A 625 29.07 1.11 -4.94
N ASN A 626 28.98 1.12 -6.27
CA ASN A 626 27.72 1.18 -6.99
C ASN A 626 26.86 -0.06 -6.73
N LEU A 627 27.45 -1.26 -6.65
CA LEU A 627 26.75 -2.49 -6.35
C LEU A 627 26.16 -2.48 -4.93
N ARG A 628 26.86 -1.89 -3.95
CA ARG A 628 26.36 -1.76 -2.57
C ARG A 628 25.08 -0.93 -2.50
N ILE A 629 25.01 0.21 -3.19
CA ILE A 629 23.79 1.04 -3.21
C ILE A 629 22.69 0.47 -4.11
N LEU A 630 23.04 -0.35 -5.10
CA LEU A 630 22.10 -1.01 -5.98
C LEU A 630 21.44 -2.24 -5.33
N HIS A 631 22.18 -2.95 -4.47
CA HIS A 631 21.78 -4.25 -3.92
C HIS A 631 20.37 -4.30 -3.28
N PRO A 632 19.93 -3.30 -2.50
CA PRO A 632 18.58 -3.30 -1.97
C PRO A 632 17.49 -3.38 -3.05
N PHE A 633 17.74 -2.82 -4.22
CA PHE A 633 16.78 -2.73 -5.33
C PHE A 633 16.87 -3.90 -6.30
N MET A 634 18.09 -4.33 -6.64
CA MET A 634 18.41 -5.36 -7.64
C MET A 634 19.38 -6.39 -7.07
N PRO A 635 18.92 -7.25 -6.14
CA PRO A 635 19.79 -8.15 -5.38
C PRO A 635 20.46 -9.22 -6.23
N PHE A 636 19.81 -9.76 -7.25
CA PHE A 636 20.38 -10.86 -8.06
C PHE A 636 21.52 -10.37 -8.94
N LEU A 637 21.29 -9.32 -9.71
CA LEU A 637 22.31 -8.76 -10.60
C LEU A 637 23.51 -8.24 -9.81
N SER A 638 23.27 -7.54 -8.72
CA SER A 638 24.34 -6.95 -7.92
C SER A 638 25.21 -8.01 -7.26
N GLU A 639 24.62 -9.06 -6.74
CA GLU A 639 25.37 -10.20 -6.16
C GLU A 639 26.15 -10.96 -7.22
N ASP A 640 25.53 -11.24 -8.38
CA ASP A 640 26.19 -11.96 -9.46
C ASP A 640 27.45 -11.21 -9.95
N ILE A 641 27.34 -9.90 -10.20
CA ILE A 641 28.48 -9.07 -10.55
C ILE A 641 29.51 -9.02 -9.41
N TRP A 642 29.07 -8.89 -8.17
CA TRP A 642 29.94 -8.84 -6.99
C TRP A 642 30.82 -10.09 -6.89
N GLN A 643 30.27 -11.26 -7.11
CA GLN A 643 31.01 -12.55 -7.09
C GLN A 643 31.92 -12.70 -8.30
N GLN A 644 31.59 -12.09 -9.44
CA GLN A 644 32.42 -12.18 -10.65
C GLN A 644 33.58 -11.19 -10.67
N ILE A 645 33.56 -10.14 -9.87
CA ILE A 645 34.65 -9.15 -9.77
C ILE A 645 35.90 -9.78 -9.13
N SER A 646 35.75 -10.59 -8.09
CA SER A 646 36.80 -11.29 -7.37
C SER A 646 36.26 -12.55 -6.68
N GLU A 647 37.12 -13.52 -6.44
CA GLU A 647 36.78 -14.69 -5.62
C GLU A 647 36.47 -14.22 -4.19
N ARG A 648 35.33 -14.65 -3.68
CA ARG A 648 34.82 -14.31 -2.32
C ARG A 648 34.23 -15.53 -1.65
N SER A 649 34.34 -15.57 -0.32
CA SER A 649 33.66 -16.58 0.49
C SER A 649 32.18 -16.23 0.66
N PRO A 650 31.33 -17.17 1.09
CA PRO A 650 29.91 -16.87 1.39
C PRO A 650 29.73 -15.76 2.43
N GLU A 651 30.66 -15.64 3.39
CA GLU A 651 30.65 -14.59 4.42
C GLU A 651 30.94 -13.19 3.86
N GLU A 652 31.47 -13.12 2.63
CA GLU A 652 31.72 -11.86 1.93
C GLU A 652 30.63 -11.52 0.91
N ALA A 653 29.50 -12.22 0.94
CA ALA A 653 28.35 -11.92 0.09
C ALA A 653 27.90 -10.46 0.26
N LEU A 654 27.40 -9.86 -0.81
CA LEU A 654 27.06 -8.45 -0.82
C LEU A 654 25.98 -8.09 0.22
N ILE A 655 25.05 -9.00 0.49
CA ILE A 655 23.98 -8.81 1.48
C ILE A 655 24.48 -8.55 2.90
N VAL A 656 25.65 -9.07 3.26
CA VAL A 656 26.29 -8.90 4.59
C VAL A 656 27.48 -7.93 4.53
N ASN A 657 27.67 -7.23 3.42
CA ASN A 657 28.71 -6.23 3.26
C ASN A 657 28.30 -4.89 3.94
N HIS A 658 29.08 -3.84 3.77
CA HIS A 658 28.87 -2.55 4.40
C HIS A 658 28.31 -1.50 3.42
N TRP A 659 27.43 -0.66 3.90
CA TRP A 659 26.98 0.52 3.17
C TRP A 659 28.16 1.47 2.93
N PRO A 660 28.26 2.13 1.75
CA PRO A 660 29.40 2.97 1.45
C PRO A 660 29.54 4.13 2.45
N GLU A 661 30.76 4.32 2.95
CA GLU A 661 31.11 5.50 3.73
C GLU A 661 31.28 6.72 2.83
N VAL A 662 30.77 7.86 3.27
CA VAL A 662 30.80 9.10 2.51
C VAL A 662 31.89 10.01 3.05
N ASN A 663 32.83 10.40 2.21
CA ASN A 663 33.82 11.43 2.53
C ASN A 663 33.27 12.80 2.14
N SER A 664 33.08 13.67 3.09
CA SER A 664 32.57 15.05 2.90
C SER A 664 33.65 16.04 2.42
N LEU A 665 34.25 15.74 1.27
CA LEU A 665 35.10 16.71 0.61
C LEU A 665 34.23 17.68 -0.19
N ASN A 666 34.39 18.99 0.02
CA ASN A 666 33.70 19.99 -0.79
C ASN A 666 34.34 20.01 -2.20
N GLN A 667 33.70 19.39 -3.15
CA GLN A 667 34.14 19.28 -4.56
C GLN A 667 33.13 19.97 -5.51
N ALA A 668 32.47 21.01 -5.04
CA ALA A 668 31.43 21.73 -5.81
C ALA A 668 31.98 22.21 -7.17
N ASP A 669 33.20 22.71 -7.22
CA ASP A 669 33.83 23.23 -8.46
C ASP A 669 34.09 22.11 -9.48
N LEU A 670 34.48 20.93 -9.01
CA LEU A 670 34.69 19.78 -9.87
C LEU A 670 33.37 19.27 -10.49
N LEU A 671 32.30 19.24 -9.68
CA LEU A 671 30.96 18.87 -10.14
C LEU A 671 30.42 19.90 -11.14
N ALA A 672 30.53 21.20 -10.83
CA ALA A 672 30.09 22.28 -11.72
C ALA A 672 30.89 22.31 -13.03
N GLY A 673 32.19 22.07 -12.97
CA GLY A 673 33.06 21.98 -14.15
C GLY A 673 32.67 20.87 -15.11
N PHE A 674 32.22 19.70 -14.59
CA PHE A 674 31.75 18.63 -15.46
C PHE A 674 30.38 18.92 -16.07
N GLU A 675 29.45 19.54 -15.33
CA GLU A 675 28.16 19.97 -15.90
C GLU A 675 28.37 20.92 -17.09
N TRP A 676 29.31 21.85 -16.95
CA TRP A 676 29.72 22.70 -18.03
C TRP A 676 30.34 21.90 -19.21
N ALA A 677 31.27 20.95 -18.95
CA ALA A 677 31.86 20.11 -19.99
C ALA A 677 30.81 19.30 -20.77
N LYS A 678 29.78 18.76 -20.07
CA LYS A 678 28.65 18.09 -20.70
C LYS A 678 27.88 18.99 -21.66
N GLN A 679 27.69 20.28 -21.32
CA GLN A 679 27.05 21.24 -22.21
C GLN A 679 27.89 21.46 -23.47
N VAL A 680 29.19 21.68 -23.34
CA VAL A 680 30.08 21.84 -24.50
C VAL A 680 30.04 20.61 -25.42
N ILE A 681 30.16 19.41 -24.85
CA ILE A 681 30.07 18.16 -25.63
C ILE A 681 28.70 18.03 -26.33
N SER A 682 27.63 18.41 -25.65
CA SER A 682 26.28 18.37 -26.21
C SER A 682 26.12 19.34 -27.38
N GLU A 683 26.63 20.57 -27.27
CA GLU A 683 26.57 21.55 -28.33
C GLU A 683 27.38 21.07 -29.57
N VAL A 684 28.58 20.53 -29.39
CA VAL A 684 29.35 19.95 -30.50
C VAL A 684 28.61 18.80 -31.15
N ARG A 685 27.94 17.94 -30.39
CA ARG A 685 27.11 16.85 -30.94
C ARG A 685 25.90 17.39 -31.71
N THR A 686 25.30 18.48 -31.23
CA THR A 686 24.21 19.18 -31.91
C THR A 686 24.68 19.76 -33.23
N VAL A 687 25.81 20.47 -33.26
CA VAL A 687 26.43 20.96 -34.48
C VAL A 687 26.66 19.82 -35.48
N ARG A 688 27.26 18.70 -35.04
CA ARG A 688 27.49 17.54 -35.90
C ARG A 688 26.19 17.00 -36.53
N LYS A 689 25.13 16.85 -35.69
CA LYS A 689 23.82 16.37 -36.14
C LYS A 689 23.19 17.31 -37.16
N GLU A 690 23.16 18.60 -36.86
CA GLU A 690 22.54 19.60 -37.72
C GLU A 690 23.28 19.78 -39.06
N LYS A 691 24.60 19.69 -39.01
CA LYS A 691 25.43 19.80 -40.23
C LYS A 691 25.76 18.48 -40.89
N GLN A 692 25.17 17.36 -40.40
CA GLN A 692 25.37 16.01 -40.92
C GLN A 692 26.84 15.56 -40.94
N ILE A 693 27.67 16.06 -40.00
CA ILE A 693 29.08 15.70 -39.87
C ILE A 693 29.18 14.35 -39.16
N ALA A 694 29.88 13.42 -39.79
CA ALA A 694 30.01 12.07 -39.23
C ALA A 694 30.74 12.07 -37.89
N GLN A 695 30.28 11.23 -36.92
CA GLN A 695 30.92 11.15 -35.59
C GLN A 695 32.41 10.78 -35.62
N LYS A 696 32.86 10.05 -36.65
CA LYS A 696 34.25 9.64 -36.83
C LYS A 696 35.13 10.76 -37.37
N GLU A 697 34.60 11.85 -37.89
CA GLU A 697 35.35 12.99 -38.39
C GLU A 697 35.93 13.79 -37.23
N VAL A 698 37.22 14.12 -37.28
CA VAL A 698 37.89 14.89 -36.22
C VAL A 698 37.82 16.36 -36.58
N LEU A 699 37.22 17.16 -35.68
CA LEU A 699 37.04 18.60 -35.87
C LEU A 699 38.10 19.40 -35.11
N ASP A 700 38.39 20.59 -35.63
CA ASP A 700 39.09 21.63 -34.87
C ASP A 700 38.06 22.45 -34.07
N MET A 701 38.42 22.84 -32.86
CA MET A 701 37.63 23.72 -32.03
C MET A 701 38.51 24.76 -31.33
N PHE A 702 38.04 25.97 -31.35
CA PHE A 702 38.68 27.11 -30.68
C PHE A 702 37.80 27.65 -29.59
N VAL A 703 38.39 28.17 -28.53
CA VAL A 703 37.63 28.79 -27.42
C VAL A 703 38.21 30.18 -27.13
N MET A 704 37.29 31.15 -26.96
CA MET A 704 37.63 32.51 -26.62
C MET A 704 37.39 32.77 -25.11
N HIS A 705 38.35 33.37 -24.46
CA HIS A 705 38.35 33.70 -23.02
C HIS A 705 38.20 32.46 -22.10
N PRO A 706 39.18 31.54 -22.08
CA PRO A 706 39.12 30.36 -21.24
C PRO A 706 39.21 30.71 -19.75
N SER A 707 38.34 30.16 -18.92
CA SER A 707 38.46 30.17 -17.48
C SER A 707 39.27 28.96 -16.96
N ASN A 708 39.80 29.06 -15.73
CA ASN A 708 40.54 27.95 -15.10
C ASN A 708 39.88 26.57 -15.09
N PRO A 709 38.54 26.42 -14.98
CA PRO A 709 37.86 25.11 -15.04
C PRO A 709 38.01 24.34 -16.36
N LEU A 710 38.29 25.05 -17.47
CA LEU A 710 38.52 24.46 -18.79
C LEU A 710 39.70 23.49 -18.81
N ILE A 711 40.74 23.77 -18.09
CA ILE A 711 41.99 23.00 -18.14
C ILE A 711 41.77 21.56 -17.68
N TYR A 712 40.94 21.34 -16.69
CA TYR A 712 40.71 20.02 -16.14
C TYR A 712 39.85 19.09 -17.05
N TRP A 713 38.97 19.68 -17.88
CA TRP A 713 38.06 18.90 -18.71
C TRP A 713 38.39 18.87 -20.20
N THR A 714 39.43 19.62 -20.64
CA THR A 714 39.81 19.72 -22.05
C THR A 714 39.99 18.39 -22.73
N ALA A 715 40.77 17.47 -22.14
CA ALA A 715 40.99 16.16 -22.70
C ALA A 715 39.70 15.28 -22.74
N GLY A 716 38.80 15.44 -21.78
CA GLY A 716 37.48 14.77 -21.79
C GLY A 716 36.58 15.27 -22.91
N ILE A 717 36.54 16.60 -23.12
CA ILE A 717 35.78 17.24 -24.19
C ILE A 717 36.33 16.79 -25.55
N GLU A 718 37.67 16.86 -25.76
CA GLU A 718 38.36 16.45 -26.98
C GLU A 718 38.01 15.01 -27.34
N LYS A 719 38.08 14.08 -26.34
CA LYS A 719 37.76 12.68 -26.52
C LYS A 719 36.30 12.43 -26.90
N LEU A 720 35.36 12.96 -26.11
CA LEU A 720 33.94 12.64 -26.26
C LEU A 720 33.25 13.40 -27.39
N ALA A 721 33.80 14.53 -27.80
CA ALA A 721 33.36 15.30 -28.96
C ALA A 721 34.16 14.99 -30.24
N ASN A 722 35.17 14.12 -30.16
CA ASN A 722 36.09 13.74 -31.23
C ASN A 722 36.75 14.98 -31.89
N LEU A 723 37.49 15.72 -31.07
CA LEU A 723 38.15 16.97 -31.46
C LEU A 723 39.69 16.76 -31.52
N ARG A 724 40.37 17.57 -32.31
CA ARG A 724 41.80 17.84 -32.11
C ARG A 724 42.02 18.65 -30.82
N PRO A 725 43.25 18.78 -30.32
CA PRO A 725 43.53 19.58 -29.14
C PRO A 725 42.90 20.95 -29.23
N LEU A 726 42.13 21.29 -28.19
CA LEU A 726 41.40 22.55 -28.07
C LEU A 726 42.38 23.73 -28.13
N GLN A 727 42.10 24.70 -28.98
CA GLN A 727 42.95 25.87 -29.19
C GLN A 727 42.33 27.11 -28.56
N LEU A 728 43.20 27.96 -28.04
CA LEU A 728 42.79 29.27 -27.53
C LEU A 728 42.83 30.30 -28.64
N THR A 729 41.86 31.22 -28.62
CA THR A 729 41.83 32.37 -29.56
C THR A 729 41.45 33.65 -28.83
N ASP A 730 42.08 34.77 -29.24
CA ASP A 730 41.74 36.11 -28.72
C ASP A 730 40.74 36.83 -29.65
N ALA A 731 40.40 36.20 -30.80
CA ALA A 731 39.50 36.79 -31.78
C ALA A 731 38.59 35.69 -32.39
N PRO A 732 37.44 36.08 -32.88
CA PRO A 732 36.57 35.17 -33.62
C PRO A 732 37.26 34.50 -34.83
N ILE A 733 36.88 33.29 -35.17
CA ILE A 733 37.43 32.53 -36.29
C ILE A 733 36.51 32.73 -37.50
N GLU A 734 37.03 33.28 -38.56
CA GLU A 734 36.35 33.51 -39.83
C GLU A 734 35.93 32.19 -40.49
N GLY A 735 34.68 32.11 -40.98
CA GLY A 735 34.14 30.89 -41.58
C GLY A 735 33.88 29.75 -40.61
N ALA A 736 33.81 30.02 -39.30
CA ALA A 736 33.49 29.06 -38.29
C ALA A 736 32.02 29.16 -37.81
N LEU A 737 31.44 28.05 -37.40
CA LEU A 737 30.20 28.01 -36.59
C LEU A 737 30.57 28.39 -35.17
N SER A 738 29.81 29.26 -34.54
CA SER A 738 29.95 29.58 -33.14
C SER A 738 28.79 29.07 -32.28
N PHE A 739 29.11 28.72 -31.06
CA PHE A 739 28.12 28.49 -30.01
C PHE A 739 28.67 28.99 -28.67
N ARG A 740 27.76 29.21 -27.70
CA ARG A 740 28.10 29.74 -26.41
C ARG A 740 27.67 28.82 -25.28
N VAL A 741 28.58 28.58 -24.35
CA VAL A 741 28.27 27.89 -23.11
C VAL A 741 28.75 28.79 -21.96
N ASP A 742 27.85 29.26 -21.13
CA ASP A 742 28.06 30.30 -20.12
C ASP A 742 28.73 31.57 -20.71
N ALA A 743 29.88 31.94 -20.18
CA ALA A 743 30.66 33.12 -20.61
C ALA A 743 31.63 32.84 -21.78
N HIS A 744 31.73 31.57 -22.23
CA HIS A 744 32.71 31.12 -23.21
C HIS A 744 32.11 30.98 -24.60
N GLU A 745 32.80 31.45 -25.58
CA GLU A 745 32.42 31.32 -27.00
C GLU A 745 33.35 30.32 -27.68
N TYR A 746 32.76 29.40 -28.43
CA TYR A 746 33.43 28.30 -29.13
C TYR A 746 33.23 28.46 -30.60
N PHE A 747 34.30 28.13 -31.38
CA PHE A 747 34.29 28.19 -32.84
C PHE A 747 34.70 26.84 -33.40
N ILE A 748 33.91 26.34 -34.34
CA ILE A 748 34.22 25.14 -35.12
C ILE A 748 34.36 25.58 -36.59
N PRO A 749 35.60 25.61 -37.15
CA PRO A 749 35.80 25.88 -38.58
C PRO A 749 35.15 24.80 -39.44
N ILE A 750 34.35 25.19 -40.38
CA ILE A 750 33.60 24.28 -41.29
C ILE A 750 34.05 24.40 -42.74
N ALA A 751 35.12 25.12 -43.00
CA ALA A 751 35.68 25.33 -44.35
C ALA A 751 35.97 23.98 -45.04
N GLY A 752 35.23 23.68 -46.10
CA GLY A 752 35.31 22.43 -46.86
C GLY A 752 34.33 21.32 -46.48
N ALA A 753 33.60 21.46 -45.37
CA ALA A 753 32.60 20.48 -44.92
C ALA A 753 31.14 20.85 -45.27
N ILE A 754 30.85 22.13 -45.57
CA ILE A 754 29.47 22.65 -45.78
C ILE A 754 29.47 23.75 -46.86
N ASP A 755 28.34 23.87 -47.58
CA ASP A 755 28.03 25.01 -48.43
C ASP A 755 27.72 26.25 -47.55
N VAL A 756 28.67 27.17 -47.47
CA VAL A 756 28.61 28.35 -46.61
C VAL A 756 27.45 29.27 -47.03
N ASP A 757 27.12 29.40 -48.33
CA ASP A 757 26.03 30.22 -48.82
C ASP A 757 24.66 29.64 -48.40
N ALA A 758 24.50 28.33 -48.47
CA ALA A 758 23.33 27.66 -47.96
C ALA A 758 23.15 27.82 -46.42
N GLU A 759 24.26 27.85 -45.71
CA GLU A 759 24.23 28.03 -44.22
C GLU A 759 23.89 29.49 -43.86
N ILE A 760 24.43 30.46 -44.53
CA ILE A 760 24.06 31.89 -44.37
C ILE A 760 22.57 32.09 -44.58
N ALA A 761 21.98 31.43 -45.62
CA ALA A 761 20.57 31.49 -45.87
C ALA A 761 19.73 30.91 -44.71
N LYS A 762 20.15 29.76 -44.21
CA LYS A 762 19.48 29.08 -43.09
C LYS A 762 19.52 29.88 -41.79
N VAL A 763 20.70 30.37 -41.41
CA VAL A 763 20.87 31.24 -40.21
C VAL A 763 20.08 32.52 -40.32
N THR A 764 19.97 33.08 -41.52
CA THR A 764 19.17 34.29 -41.80
C THR A 764 17.67 34.02 -41.63
N GLU A 765 17.19 32.88 -42.09
CA GLU A 765 15.81 32.44 -41.88
C GLU A 765 15.49 32.21 -40.38
N GLU A 766 16.39 31.57 -39.66
CA GLU A 766 16.23 31.31 -38.24
C GLU A 766 16.28 32.60 -37.42
N LEU A 767 17.14 33.52 -37.77
CA LEU A 767 17.20 34.87 -37.17
C LEU A 767 15.89 35.61 -37.36
N THR A 768 15.32 35.57 -38.60
CA THR A 768 14.05 36.20 -38.90
C THR A 768 12.92 35.61 -38.11
N TYR A 769 12.86 34.29 -37.98
CA TYR A 769 11.89 33.56 -37.16
C TYR A 769 12.02 33.94 -35.67
N THR A 770 13.23 33.93 -35.12
CA THR A 770 13.48 34.24 -33.71
C THR A 770 13.14 35.71 -33.36
N LYS A 771 13.42 36.65 -34.27
CA LYS A 771 12.96 38.06 -34.13
C LYS A 771 11.44 38.19 -34.12
N GLY A 772 10.75 37.42 -34.97
CA GLY A 772 9.28 37.33 -34.96
C GLY A 772 8.72 36.71 -33.67
N PHE A 773 9.39 35.68 -33.17
CA PHE A 773 9.03 35.05 -31.88
C PHE A 773 9.23 36.04 -30.70
N LEU A 774 10.38 36.75 -30.63
CA LEU A 774 10.64 37.79 -29.63
C LEU A 774 9.55 38.86 -29.62
N THR A 775 9.20 39.37 -30.79
CA THR A 775 8.13 40.35 -30.94
C THR A 775 6.80 39.83 -30.38
N SER A 776 6.48 38.55 -30.60
CA SER A 776 5.27 37.92 -30.06
C SER A 776 5.29 37.82 -28.53
N VAL A 777 6.44 37.45 -27.94
CA VAL A 777 6.64 37.39 -26.49
C VAL A 777 6.56 38.78 -25.84
N GLU A 778 7.21 39.77 -26.46
CA GLU A 778 7.17 41.14 -26.00
C GLU A 778 5.78 41.77 -26.05
N LYS A 779 4.99 41.42 -27.11
CA LYS A 779 3.59 41.82 -27.21
C LYS A 779 2.72 41.22 -26.10
N LYS A 780 3.05 40.00 -25.66
CA LYS A 780 2.36 39.38 -24.49
C LYS A 780 2.77 40.08 -23.20
N LEU A 781 4.07 40.32 -22.99
CA LEU A 781 4.57 40.96 -21.79
C LEU A 781 4.22 42.45 -21.69
N SER A 782 3.92 43.13 -22.81
CA SER A 782 3.38 44.50 -22.83
C SER A 782 1.86 44.59 -22.64
N ASN A 783 1.15 43.49 -22.64
CA ASN A 783 -0.29 43.44 -22.40
C ASN A 783 -0.58 43.51 -20.87
N GLU A 784 -1.02 44.68 -20.42
CA GLU A 784 -1.31 44.96 -18.99
C GLU A 784 -2.32 43.96 -18.39
N ARG A 785 -3.31 43.47 -19.16
CA ARG A 785 -4.28 42.51 -18.71
C ARG A 785 -3.67 41.11 -18.52
N PHE A 786 -2.68 40.79 -19.34
CA PHE A 786 -1.97 39.52 -19.19
C PHE A 786 -1.05 39.59 -17.96
N VAL A 787 -0.26 40.66 -17.83
CA VAL A 787 0.71 40.83 -16.76
C VAL A 787 0.05 40.92 -15.37
N SER A 788 -1.14 41.52 -15.27
CA SER A 788 -1.88 41.66 -14.01
C SER A 788 -2.66 40.41 -13.58
N ASN A 789 -2.99 39.52 -14.51
CA ASN A 789 -3.84 38.33 -14.21
C ASN A 789 -3.13 36.98 -14.34
N ALA A 790 -1.94 36.94 -14.92
CA ALA A 790 -1.21 35.68 -15.08
C ALA A 790 -0.54 35.22 -13.76
N PRO A 791 -0.54 33.92 -13.43
CA PRO A 791 0.23 33.38 -12.30
C PRO A 791 1.71 33.73 -12.41
N GLU A 792 2.37 33.97 -11.28
CA GLU A 792 3.78 34.37 -11.20
C GLU A 792 4.74 33.44 -11.97
N ALA A 793 4.47 32.10 -11.90
CA ALA A 793 5.23 31.09 -12.64
C ALA A 793 5.10 31.24 -14.18
N VAL A 794 3.94 31.67 -14.69
CA VAL A 794 3.71 31.90 -16.12
C VAL A 794 4.43 33.18 -16.58
N LEU A 795 4.41 34.21 -15.75
CA LEU A 795 5.16 35.46 -16.00
C LEU A 795 6.67 35.23 -16.03
N ALA A 796 7.19 34.46 -15.06
CA ALA A 796 8.60 34.08 -15.01
C ALA A 796 9.00 33.25 -16.26
N LEU A 797 8.14 32.36 -16.75
CA LEU A 797 8.37 31.56 -17.96
C LEU A 797 8.42 32.46 -19.22
N GLU A 798 7.50 33.42 -19.35
CA GLU A 798 7.48 34.33 -20.52
C GLU A 798 8.69 35.31 -20.47
N LYS A 799 9.12 35.78 -19.31
CA LYS A 799 10.36 36.59 -19.15
C LYS A 799 11.60 35.77 -19.50
N LYS A 800 11.64 34.50 -19.13
CA LYS A 800 12.72 33.58 -19.52
C LYS A 800 12.76 33.40 -21.03
N LYS A 801 11.60 33.15 -21.69
CA LYS A 801 11.50 33.04 -23.15
C LYS A 801 12.00 34.32 -23.86
N GLN A 802 11.74 35.51 -23.28
CA GLN A 802 12.25 36.79 -23.79
C GLN A 802 13.77 36.83 -23.71
N SER A 803 14.33 36.55 -22.53
CA SER A 803 15.78 36.53 -22.32
C SER A 803 16.49 35.52 -23.25
N ASP A 804 15.95 34.31 -23.34
CA ASP A 804 16.47 33.23 -24.20
C ASP A 804 16.41 33.64 -25.70
N ALA A 805 15.34 34.29 -26.13
CA ALA A 805 15.18 34.77 -27.51
C ALA A 805 16.18 35.91 -27.84
N ILE A 806 16.40 36.86 -26.92
CA ILE A 806 17.38 37.92 -27.08
C ILE A 806 18.79 37.35 -27.21
N ALA A 807 19.18 36.46 -26.30
CA ALA A 807 20.50 35.80 -26.35
C ALA A 807 20.70 35.01 -27.65
N LYS A 808 19.63 34.31 -28.11
CA LYS A 808 19.67 33.58 -29.37
C LYS A 808 19.79 34.48 -30.58
N ILE A 809 19.12 35.63 -30.63
CA ILE A 809 19.24 36.65 -31.69
C ILE A 809 20.68 37.17 -31.78
N GLU A 810 21.28 37.55 -30.63
CA GLU A 810 22.65 37.98 -30.55
C GLU A 810 23.63 36.94 -31.13
N THR A 811 23.45 35.68 -30.73
CA THR A 811 24.26 34.55 -31.21
C THR A 811 24.11 34.36 -32.73
N LEU A 812 22.89 34.41 -33.25
CA LEU A 812 22.64 34.25 -34.70
C LEU A 812 23.18 35.41 -35.51
N GLU A 813 23.07 36.66 -35.00
CA GLU A 813 23.68 37.84 -35.64
C GLU A 813 25.19 37.77 -35.68
N GLN A 814 25.80 37.34 -34.58
CA GLN A 814 27.25 37.09 -34.52
C GLN A 814 27.68 35.99 -35.48
N SER A 815 26.93 34.86 -35.50
CA SER A 815 27.20 33.77 -36.46
C SER A 815 27.12 34.23 -37.91
N LEU A 816 26.18 35.10 -38.27
CA LEU A 816 26.12 35.67 -39.62
C LEU A 816 27.31 36.55 -39.96
N VAL A 817 27.82 37.33 -38.98
CA VAL A 817 29.04 38.11 -39.13
C VAL A 817 30.23 37.19 -39.42
N TYR A 818 30.38 36.10 -38.64
CA TYR A 818 31.49 35.15 -38.80
C TYR A 818 31.42 34.30 -40.08
N LEU A 819 30.19 34.00 -40.57
CA LEU A 819 29.99 33.25 -41.82
C LEU A 819 30.20 34.10 -43.06
N LYS A 820 29.99 35.44 -42.97
CA LYS A 820 30.15 36.40 -44.06
C LYS A 820 31.55 36.98 -44.19
N GLY A 821 32.40 36.86 -43.15
CA GLY A 821 33.77 37.39 -43.13
C GLY A 821 33.81 38.83 -42.69
#